data_94b1d4130f50c37fc620e51a744dc314
#
_entry.id   94b1d4130f50c37fc620e51a744dc314
#
_cell.length_a   1.000
_cell.length_b   1.000
_cell.length_c   1.000
_cell.angle_alpha   90.00
_cell.angle_beta   90.00
_cell.angle_gamma   90.00
#
_symmetry.space_group_name_H-M   'P 1'
#
loop_
_entity.id
_entity.type
_entity.pdbx_description
1 polymer ?
#
loop_
_entity_poly.entity_id
_entity_poly.type
_entity_poly.pdbx_seq_one_letter_code
_entity_poly.pdbx_strand_id
1 'polypeptide(L)'
;MEYEKEFIQEQQYLDKTCTFIRENLQREEQACSDEKEQIISARKEMWENVSFRGGFDNAVEAHQALESIQAQSGRYDAAHKRIDHYRQALDSPYFARIDFTEQGFESSPAERIYIGLFTVQDEDSYEPYVYDWRTPIASLFYRYETGPVEYQAPSGTIRGTVSLKRQFEIKESTLNYFFDSDLNIVDNLLREALSHNTSPQMRSIVETIQRQQDMIIRDTQNELLFVQGVAGSGKTSVALHRVAFLLYEGVTQKLYANNIVIISPNNLFGSYIANVLPSLGEKNVASLTFEGLYNKICSGKPILPRSLLLEQMVCASTQKERELLHRSVEFFSSNTFLTILERYVSYYIRRMIDYTDLYYDGKLLETREQMSAFVQKACRRAPLDGALKLLEQRLWNQIHKLRREQRLKKLQSFSGTFVQHLYDKKQFGRLLSIKESSRIKRQIKRFTTLDSFQLYCRLLCDRSLFLRMAKGLALPDSIEQILDLAANRLQQEQLCYQDALPLLYLHLCLFGSDGFQDIRQVVVDEAQDYSPLHFSILKKLFPNARYTIMGDCNQTIEKQETNQFYRDIADLFPNKRSCLITLSKGFRCSYEISEYSRRFLPADTQMESFDRHEQPVLVESTDNLQQTADRIEQLTQQYLGEGYASIGIICKTQATAKQLYSLLKGKLPVHLMDIEQKEIFSGVMLMPVYMAKGLEFDAAILCDADEKNYRNNFDRQLLYVSCTRALHRLAILYTGKPSRYLKEPRE
;
A
#
# COMPACT_ATOMS: atom_id res chain seq x y z
N MET A 1 -34.72 -36.92 -2.37
CA MET A 1 -34.17 -38.14 -2.99
C MET A 1 -32.99 -37.85 -3.93
N GLU A 2 -33.10 -36.93 -4.88
CA GLU A 2 -31.99 -36.61 -5.80
C GLU A 2 -30.88 -35.86 -5.09
N TYR A 3 -31.19 -34.78 -4.36
CA TYR A 3 -30.24 -34.01 -3.53
C TYR A 3 -29.51 -34.91 -2.49
N GLU A 4 -30.21 -35.82 -1.85
CA GLU A 4 -29.60 -36.72 -0.87
C GLU A 4 -28.57 -37.67 -1.48
N LYS A 5 -28.85 -38.16 -2.71
CA LYS A 5 -27.91 -39.01 -3.43
C LYS A 5 -26.68 -38.23 -3.86
N GLU A 6 -26.86 -37.03 -4.34
CA GLU A 6 -25.76 -36.16 -4.71
C GLU A 6 -24.96 -35.74 -3.48
N PHE A 7 -25.62 -35.42 -2.36
CA PHE A 7 -24.95 -35.10 -1.10
C PHE A 7 -24.05 -36.24 -0.62
N ILE A 8 -24.52 -37.49 -0.71
CA ILE A 8 -23.73 -38.66 -0.36
C ILE A 8 -22.51 -38.79 -1.30
N GLN A 9 -22.68 -38.55 -2.60
CA GLN A 9 -21.56 -38.62 -3.55
C GLN A 9 -20.51 -37.55 -3.28
N GLU A 10 -20.93 -36.32 -3.03
CA GLU A 10 -20.01 -35.20 -2.68
C GLU A 10 -19.33 -35.45 -1.34
N GLN A 11 -20.03 -35.97 -0.35
CA GLN A 11 -19.43 -36.34 0.95
C GLN A 11 -18.37 -37.43 0.79
N GLN A 12 -18.64 -38.47 -0.06
CA GLN A 12 -17.66 -39.53 -0.37
C GLN A 12 -16.40 -38.96 -1.04
N TYR A 13 -16.59 -38.00 -1.96
CA TYR A 13 -15.45 -37.34 -2.60
C TYR A 13 -14.66 -36.50 -1.63
N LEU A 14 -15.33 -35.75 -0.74
CA LEU A 14 -14.68 -34.97 0.35
C LEU A 14 -13.88 -35.89 1.25
N ASP A 15 -14.46 -36.99 1.70
CA ASP A 15 -13.79 -37.97 2.59
C ASP A 15 -12.54 -38.57 1.94
N LYS A 16 -12.64 -38.91 0.63
CA LYS A 16 -11.52 -39.40 -0.17
C LYS A 16 -10.41 -38.34 -0.25
N THR A 17 -10.77 -37.10 -0.56
CA THR A 17 -9.81 -35.96 -0.68
C THR A 17 -9.15 -35.64 0.68
N CYS A 18 -9.94 -35.60 1.75
CA CYS A 18 -9.40 -35.36 3.11
C CYS A 18 -8.49 -36.51 3.57
N THR A 19 -8.79 -37.75 3.24
CA THR A 19 -7.92 -38.89 3.57
C THR A 19 -6.59 -38.76 2.85
N PHE A 20 -6.61 -38.45 1.55
CA PHE A 20 -5.40 -38.22 0.77
C PHE A 20 -4.56 -37.07 1.31
N ILE A 21 -5.20 -35.96 1.69
CA ILE A 21 -4.50 -34.81 2.29
C ILE A 21 -3.85 -35.20 3.63
N ARG A 22 -4.54 -35.98 4.50
CA ARG A 22 -4.00 -36.43 5.78
C ARG A 22 -2.76 -37.33 5.60
N GLU A 23 -2.82 -38.26 4.65
CA GLU A 23 -1.70 -39.17 4.34
C GLU A 23 -0.46 -38.37 3.87
N ASN A 24 -0.68 -37.40 2.96
CA ASN A 24 0.41 -36.55 2.48
C ASN A 24 0.93 -35.62 3.56
N LEU A 25 0.07 -35.03 4.39
CA LEU A 25 0.47 -34.19 5.52
C LEU A 25 1.37 -34.99 6.47
N GLN A 26 0.99 -36.20 6.83
CA GLN A 26 1.78 -37.06 7.70
C GLN A 26 3.14 -37.42 7.09
N ARG A 27 3.18 -37.69 5.78
CA ARG A 27 4.40 -37.96 5.03
C ARG A 27 5.35 -36.77 5.01
N GLU A 28 4.80 -35.58 4.73
CA GLU A 28 5.57 -34.32 4.71
C GLU A 28 6.06 -33.91 6.12
N GLU A 29 5.25 -34.10 7.14
CA GLU A 29 5.67 -33.83 8.53
C GLU A 29 6.84 -34.73 8.95
N GLN A 30 6.84 -36.01 8.56
CA GLN A 30 7.96 -36.92 8.81
C GLN A 30 9.21 -36.47 8.05
N ALA A 31 9.08 -36.20 6.75
CA ALA A 31 10.19 -35.73 5.91
C ALA A 31 10.79 -34.41 6.43
N CYS A 32 9.96 -33.48 6.87
CA CYS A 32 10.38 -32.19 7.43
C CYS A 32 11.15 -32.39 8.77
N SER A 33 10.73 -33.37 9.61
CA SER A 33 11.43 -33.72 10.83
C SER A 33 12.82 -34.28 10.52
N ASP A 34 12.93 -35.20 9.56
CA ASP A 34 14.20 -35.81 9.14
C ASP A 34 15.16 -34.78 8.54
N GLU A 35 14.68 -33.85 7.70
CA GLU A 35 15.46 -32.73 7.15
C GLU A 35 15.96 -31.79 8.25
N LYS A 36 15.14 -31.49 9.26
CA LYS A 36 15.54 -30.67 10.41
C LYS A 36 16.69 -31.28 11.18
N GLU A 37 16.65 -32.57 11.42
CA GLU A 37 17.75 -33.30 12.10
C GLU A 37 19.03 -33.28 11.26
N GLN A 38 18.90 -33.44 9.93
CA GLN A 38 20.04 -33.34 9.01
C GLN A 38 20.66 -31.95 9.01
N ILE A 39 19.88 -30.87 9.01
CA ILE A 39 20.39 -29.50 9.09
C ILE A 39 21.10 -29.25 10.42
N ILE A 40 20.57 -29.76 11.53
CA ILE A 40 21.21 -29.64 12.86
C ILE A 40 22.53 -30.35 12.88
N SER A 41 22.62 -31.60 12.36
CA SER A 41 23.85 -32.37 12.29
C SER A 41 24.87 -31.70 11.36
N ALA A 42 24.48 -31.24 10.17
CA ALA A 42 25.36 -30.55 9.25
C ALA A 42 25.94 -29.25 9.82
N ARG A 43 25.11 -28.47 10.54
CA ARG A 43 25.60 -27.29 11.28
C ARG A 43 26.59 -27.65 12.37
N LYS A 44 26.34 -28.72 13.12
CA LYS A 44 27.24 -29.19 14.16
C LYS A 44 28.59 -29.67 13.59
N GLU A 45 28.57 -30.46 12.53
CA GLU A 45 29.77 -30.90 11.81
C GLU A 45 30.55 -29.71 11.23
N MET A 46 29.88 -28.71 10.68
CA MET A 46 30.54 -27.49 10.18
C MET A 46 31.27 -26.74 11.31
N TRP A 47 30.67 -26.63 12.50
CA TRP A 47 31.31 -25.98 13.65
C TRP A 47 32.46 -26.81 14.26
N GLU A 48 32.39 -28.12 14.19
CA GLU A 48 33.42 -29.03 14.75
C GLU A 48 34.61 -29.19 13.78
N ASN A 49 34.36 -29.22 12.45
CA ASN A 49 35.39 -29.61 11.47
C ASN A 49 35.97 -28.41 10.69
N VAL A 50 35.23 -27.28 10.57
CA VAL A 50 35.73 -26.11 9.82
C VAL A 50 36.55 -25.20 10.74
N SER A 51 37.86 -25.23 10.58
CA SER A 51 38.76 -24.30 11.26
C SER A 51 38.73 -22.93 10.58
N PHE A 52 38.11 -21.91 11.20
CA PHE A 52 38.11 -20.52 10.74
C PHE A 52 39.47 -19.82 10.86
N ARG A 53 40.54 -20.52 11.22
CA ARG A 53 41.90 -19.98 11.33
C ARG A 53 42.79 -20.48 10.17
N GLY A 54 42.87 -19.63 9.12
CA GLY A 54 43.98 -19.59 8.18
C GLY A 54 43.91 -20.54 6.98
N GLY A 55 44.05 -19.98 5.79
CA GLY A 55 44.26 -20.64 4.51
C GLY A 55 43.08 -20.53 3.53
N PHE A 56 43.39 -20.39 2.26
CA PHE A 56 42.41 -20.28 1.16
C PHE A 56 41.53 -21.55 1.06
N ASP A 57 42.10 -22.71 1.30
CA ASP A 57 41.41 -24.01 1.20
C ASP A 57 40.31 -24.13 2.27
N ASN A 58 40.57 -23.72 3.51
CA ASN A 58 39.55 -23.71 4.58
C ASN A 58 38.37 -22.74 4.30
N ALA A 59 38.66 -21.66 3.57
CA ALA A 59 37.59 -20.73 3.16
C ALA A 59 36.68 -21.32 2.06
N VAL A 60 37.23 -22.13 1.16
CA VAL A 60 36.49 -22.86 0.14
C VAL A 60 35.63 -23.96 0.75
N GLU A 61 36.16 -24.75 1.70
CA GLU A 61 35.41 -25.79 2.43
C GLU A 61 34.27 -25.17 3.25
N ALA A 62 34.53 -24.07 3.95
CA ALA A 62 33.49 -23.33 4.68
C ALA A 62 32.38 -22.81 3.75
N HIS A 63 32.75 -22.32 2.57
CA HIS A 63 31.79 -21.83 1.59
C HIS A 63 30.91 -22.96 1.04
N GLN A 64 31.48 -24.11 0.70
CA GLN A 64 30.74 -25.29 0.23
C GLN A 64 29.81 -25.86 1.30
N ALA A 65 30.24 -25.89 2.57
CA ALA A 65 29.41 -26.31 3.69
C ALA A 65 28.23 -25.34 3.89
N LEU A 66 28.46 -24.04 3.78
CA LEU A 66 27.39 -23.02 3.86
C LEU A 66 26.39 -23.14 2.71
N GLU A 67 26.85 -23.37 1.46
CA GLU A 67 25.95 -23.60 0.32
C GLU A 67 25.10 -24.85 0.51
N SER A 68 25.67 -25.95 1.01
CA SER A 68 24.92 -27.17 1.32
C SER A 68 23.84 -26.92 2.39
N ILE A 69 24.18 -26.22 3.47
CA ILE A 69 23.23 -25.87 4.54
C ILE A 69 22.14 -24.93 4.02
N GLN A 70 22.47 -23.98 3.14
CA GLN A 70 21.47 -23.09 2.52
C GLN A 70 20.52 -23.88 1.62
N ALA A 71 21.01 -24.84 0.83
CA ALA A 71 20.18 -25.69 0.00
C ALA A 71 19.22 -26.57 0.84
N GLN A 72 19.71 -27.15 1.94
CA GLN A 72 18.89 -27.92 2.89
C GLN A 72 17.85 -27.03 3.61
N SER A 73 18.26 -25.84 4.04
CA SER A 73 17.31 -24.86 4.63
C SER A 73 16.21 -24.47 3.64
N GLY A 74 16.54 -24.32 2.35
CA GLY A 74 15.55 -24.06 1.30
C GLY A 74 14.53 -25.20 1.12
N ARG A 75 14.98 -26.47 1.22
CA ARG A 75 14.09 -27.66 1.18
C ARG A 75 13.19 -27.71 2.41
N TYR A 76 13.74 -27.50 3.60
CA TYR A 76 12.98 -27.42 4.85
C TYR A 76 11.90 -26.35 4.80
N ASP A 77 12.23 -25.14 4.33
CA ASP A 77 11.26 -24.06 4.17
C ASP A 77 10.16 -24.39 3.16
N ALA A 78 10.50 -25.14 2.08
CA ALA A 78 9.53 -25.60 1.10
C ALA A 78 8.61 -26.68 1.66
N ALA A 79 9.15 -27.66 2.40
CA ALA A 79 8.39 -28.70 3.08
C ALA A 79 7.44 -28.09 4.13
N HIS A 80 7.91 -27.12 4.91
CA HIS A 80 7.09 -26.44 5.90
C HIS A 80 5.90 -25.70 5.29
N LYS A 81 6.11 -25.09 4.13
CA LYS A 81 5.01 -24.47 3.37
C LYS A 81 3.99 -25.50 2.87
N ARG A 82 4.44 -26.66 2.36
CA ARG A 82 3.50 -27.72 1.94
C ARG A 82 2.68 -28.24 3.11
N ILE A 83 3.30 -28.40 4.27
CA ILE A 83 2.60 -28.75 5.51
C ILE A 83 1.51 -27.72 5.86
N ASP A 84 1.85 -26.44 5.82
CA ASP A 84 0.87 -25.37 6.10
C ASP A 84 -0.27 -25.37 5.05
N HIS A 85 0.03 -25.60 3.78
CA HIS A 85 -0.98 -25.72 2.71
C HIS A 85 -1.89 -26.92 2.95
N TYR A 86 -1.34 -28.10 3.29
CA TYR A 86 -2.16 -29.27 3.58
C TYR A 86 -3.02 -29.11 4.84
N ARG A 87 -2.53 -28.43 5.87
CA ARG A 87 -3.33 -28.13 7.07
C ARG A 87 -4.50 -27.20 6.76
N GLN A 88 -4.28 -26.17 5.96
CA GLN A 88 -5.35 -25.27 5.50
C GLN A 88 -6.33 -25.99 4.56
N ALA A 89 -5.81 -26.77 3.61
CA ALA A 89 -6.63 -27.55 2.71
C ALA A 89 -7.46 -28.61 3.42
N LEU A 90 -7.01 -29.11 4.56
CA LEU A 90 -7.75 -30.11 5.34
C LEU A 90 -9.03 -29.53 5.96
N ASP A 91 -9.02 -28.26 6.35
CA ASP A 91 -10.21 -27.58 6.87
C ASP A 91 -11.31 -27.45 5.80
N SER A 92 -10.93 -26.94 4.61
CA SER A 92 -11.83 -26.76 3.45
C SER A 92 -11.06 -27.04 2.15
N PRO A 93 -11.02 -28.30 1.66
CA PRO A 93 -10.19 -28.70 0.53
C PRO A 93 -10.55 -27.95 -0.76
N TYR A 94 -11.83 -27.74 -1.00
CA TYR A 94 -12.38 -27.05 -2.16
C TYR A 94 -13.67 -26.32 -1.81
N PHE A 95 -13.99 -25.31 -2.59
CA PHE A 95 -15.18 -24.50 -2.41
C PHE A 95 -16.11 -24.53 -3.62
N ALA A 96 -15.64 -25.07 -4.77
CA ALA A 96 -16.43 -25.13 -5.99
C ALA A 96 -16.10 -26.35 -6.83
N ARG A 97 -17.03 -26.68 -7.74
CA ARG A 97 -16.86 -27.67 -8.79
C ARG A 97 -17.50 -27.18 -10.08
N ILE A 98 -16.85 -27.46 -11.20
CA ILE A 98 -17.44 -27.39 -12.56
C ILE A 98 -17.38 -28.72 -13.21
N ASP A 99 -18.42 -29.05 -14.01
CA ASP A 99 -18.44 -30.19 -14.89
C ASP A 99 -18.17 -29.70 -16.32
N PHE A 100 -16.99 -30.00 -16.83
CA PHE A 100 -16.47 -29.49 -18.10
C PHE A 100 -16.33 -30.60 -19.13
N THR A 101 -16.73 -30.31 -20.35
CA THR A 101 -16.55 -31.23 -21.52
C THR A 101 -15.80 -30.45 -22.58
N GLU A 102 -14.60 -30.91 -22.95
CA GLU A 102 -13.79 -30.30 -24.00
C GLU A 102 -14.40 -30.57 -25.37
N GLN A 103 -14.32 -29.62 -26.28
CA GLN A 103 -14.79 -29.70 -27.64
C GLN A 103 -14.04 -30.81 -28.39
N GLY A 104 -14.79 -31.77 -28.97
CA GLY A 104 -14.24 -32.96 -29.61
C GLY A 104 -14.27 -34.24 -28.74
N PHE A 105 -14.60 -34.08 -27.44
CA PHE A 105 -14.77 -35.21 -26.50
C PHE A 105 -16.20 -35.33 -25.95
N GLU A 106 -17.20 -34.88 -26.70
CA GLU A 106 -18.59 -34.80 -26.27
C GLU A 106 -19.21 -36.19 -25.97
N SER A 107 -18.59 -37.27 -26.42
CA SER A 107 -19.00 -38.65 -26.10
C SER A 107 -18.46 -39.16 -24.76
N SER A 108 -17.53 -38.45 -24.14
CA SER A 108 -16.98 -38.78 -22.83
C SER A 108 -17.80 -38.11 -21.70
N PRO A 109 -17.87 -38.72 -20.50
CA PRO A 109 -18.50 -38.06 -19.36
C PRO A 109 -17.78 -36.75 -19.06
N ALA A 110 -18.54 -35.74 -18.63
CA ALA A 110 -17.97 -34.46 -18.22
C ALA A 110 -16.94 -34.66 -17.11
N GLU A 111 -15.80 -33.99 -17.26
CA GLU A 111 -14.73 -33.97 -16.24
C GLU A 111 -15.18 -33.14 -15.06
N ARG A 112 -15.08 -33.70 -13.84
CA ARG A 112 -15.42 -33.01 -12.59
C ARG A 112 -14.18 -32.29 -12.07
N ILE A 113 -14.17 -30.95 -12.14
CA ILE A 113 -13.07 -30.12 -11.75
C ILE A 113 -13.42 -29.44 -10.44
N TYR A 114 -12.79 -29.90 -9.34
CA TYR A 114 -12.94 -29.31 -8.03
C TYR A 114 -11.92 -28.19 -7.86
N ILE A 115 -12.36 -27.03 -7.36
CA ILE A 115 -11.59 -25.81 -7.26
C ILE A 115 -11.41 -25.44 -5.79
N GLY A 116 -10.15 -25.27 -5.35
CA GLY A 116 -9.78 -24.92 -4.00
C GLY A 116 -8.72 -23.83 -3.92
N LEU A 117 -8.23 -23.55 -2.71
CA LEU A 117 -7.17 -22.55 -2.48
C LEU A 117 -5.81 -23.05 -2.97
N PHE A 118 -5.59 -24.38 -2.98
CA PHE A 118 -4.33 -25.01 -3.39
C PHE A 118 -4.60 -26.17 -4.31
N THR A 119 -3.63 -26.48 -5.18
CA THR A 119 -3.67 -27.74 -5.93
C THR A 119 -3.38 -28.90 -5.00
N VAL A 120 -4.26 -29.91 -5.02
CA VAL A 120 -4.05 -31.22 -4.37
C VAL A 120 -4.00 -32.26 -5.49
N GLN A 121 -2.85 -32.86 -5.70
CA GLN A 121 -2.62 -33.84 -6.75
C GLN A 121 -1.86 -35.05 -6.23
N ASP A 122 -2.09 -36.18 -6.87
CA ASP A 122 -1.31 -37.38 -6.64
C ASP A 122 0.07 -37.23 -7.31
N GLU A 123 1.15 -37.44 -6.56
CA GLU A 123 2.51 -37.29 -7.09
C GLU A 123 2.90 -38.41 -8.06
N ASP A 124 2.26 -39.59 -7.96
CA ASP A 124 2.57 -40.73 -8.80
C ASP A 124 1.79 -40.70 -10.13
N SER A 125 0.48 -40.39 -10.10
CA SER A 125 -0.36 -40.31 -11.28
C SER A 125 -0.46 -38.94 -11.93
N TYR A 126 -0.06 -37.89 -11.22
CA TYR A 126 -0.25 -36.46 -11.56
C TYR A 126 -1.74 -36.11 -11.78
N GLU A 127 -2.68 -36.91 -11.29
CA GLU A 127 -4.10 -36.60 -11.34
C GLU A 127 -4.46 -35.60 -10.22
N PRO A 128 -5.04 -34.44 -10.56
CA PRO A 128 -5.46 -33.46 -9.56
C PRO A 128 -6.80 -33.88 -8.92
N TYR A 129 -6.81 -33.94 -7.59
CA TYR A 129 -8.06 -34.00 -6.81
C TYR A 129 -8.70 -32.63 -6.70
N VAL A 130 -7.88 -31.55 -6.56
CA VAL A 130 -8.33 -30.18 -6.44
C VAL A 130 -7.41 -29.29 -7.27
N TYR A 131 -8.02 -28.44 -8.08
CA TYR A 131 -7.32 -27.41 -8.85
C TYR A 131 -7.24 -26.10 -8.04
N ASP A 132 -6.09 -25.45 -8.05
CA ASP A 132 -5.96 -24.12 -7.50
C ASP A 132 -6.84 -23.12 -8.27
N TRP A 133 -7.53 -22.23 -7.58
CA TRP A 133 -8.44 -21.24 -8.16
C TRP A 133 -7.75 -20.30 -9.16
N ARG A 134 -6.44 -20.16 -9.06
CA ARG A 134 -5.60 -19.33 -9.94
C ARG A 134 -5.31 -19.97 -11.29
N THR A 135 -5.49 -21.26 -11.43
CA THR A 135 -5.24 -21.98 -12.69
C THR A 135 -6.09 -21.46 -13.84
N PRO A 136 -5.62 -21.58 -15.11
CA PRO A 136 -6.39 -21.16 -16.26
C PRO A 136 -7.77 -21.82 -16.35
N ILE A 137 -7.87 -23.13 -16.08
CA ILE A 137 -9.13 -23.87 -16.15
C ILE A 137 -10.12 -23.41 -15.06
N ALA A 138 -9.64 -23.07 -13.87
CA ALA A 138 -10.49 -22.54 -12.81
C ALA A 138 -11.11 -21.18 -13.18
N SER A 139 -10.55 -20.44 -14.15
CA SER A 139 -11.13 -19.19 -14.64
C SER A 139 -12.52 -19.38 -15.25
N LEU A 140 -12.84 -20.57 -15.72
CA LEU A 140 -14.16 -20.90 -16.27
C LEU A 140 -15.26 -20.70 -15.23
N PHE A 141 -14.99 -21.05 -13.97
CA PHE A 141 -15.92 -20.87 -12.88
C PHE A 141 -16.27 -19.41 -12.63
N TYR A 142 -15.32 -18.47 -12.86
CA TYR A 142 -15.47 -17.05 -12.57
C TYR A 142 -16.04 -16.25 -13.75
N ARG A 143 -15.74 -16.64 -14.99
CA ARG A 143 -16.00 -15.85 -16.21
C ARG A 143 -17.27 -16.19 -16.94
N TYR A 144 -17.68 -17.43 -16.87
CA TYR A 144 -18.74 -17.97 -17.71
C TYR A 144 -19.88 -18.53 -16.86
N GLU A 145 -21.07 -18.50 -17.40
CA GLU A 145 -22.22 -19.27 -16.94
C GLU A 145 -22.12 -20.70 -17.45
N THR A 146 -23.14 -21.56 -17.18
CA THR A 146 -23.27 -22.85 -17.84
C THR A 146 -23.49 -22.67 -19.35
N GLY A 147 -22.81 -23.47 -20.16
CA GLY A 147 -22.84 -23.36 -21.62
C GLY A 147 -21.46 -23.37 -22.26
N PRO A 148 -21.36 -22.85 -23.51
CA PRO A 148 -20.09 -22.82 -24.24
C PRO A 148 -19.07 -21.87 -23.58
N VAL A 149 -17.83 -22.36 -23.40
CA VAL A 149 -16.75 -21.64 -22.72
C VAL A 149 -15.43 -21.82 -23.44
N GLU A 150 -14.48 -20.88 -23.18
CA GLU A 150 -13.11 -21.04 -23.65
C GLU A 150 -12.12 -20.47 -22.59
N TYR A 151 -10.93 -21.05 -22.51
CA TYR A 151 -9.85 -20.54 -21.69
C TYR A 151 -8.48 -20.68 -22.35
N GLN A 152 -7.53 -19.88 -21.92
CA GLN A 152 -6.16 -19.88 -22.43
C GLN A 152 -5.30 -20.81 -21.58
N ALA A 153 -4.90 -21.95 -22.12
CA ALA A 153 -3.91 -22.83 -21.53
C ALA A 153 -2.51 -22.54 -22.13
N PRO A 154 -1.43 -22.99 -21.51
CA PRO A 154 -0.10 -22.91 -22.10
C PRO A 154 0.01 -23.55 -23.50
N SER A 155 -0.83 -24.57 -23.77
CA SER A 155 -0.91 -25.26 -25.06
C SER A 155 -1.74 -24.52 -26.12
N GLY A 156 -2.47 -23.45 -25.74
CA GLY A 156 -3.37 -22.69 -26.63
C GLY A 156 -4.75 -22.48 -26.05
N THR A 157 -5.69 -22.02 -26.90
CA THR A 157 -7.09 -21.83 -26.49
C THR A 157 -7.84 -23.15 -26.50
N ILE A 158 -8.34 -23.54 -25.33
CA ILE A 158 -9.19 -24.73 -25.15
C ILE A 158 -10.64 -24.27 -25.10
N ARG A 159 -11.50 -24.96 -25.87
CA ARG A 159 -12.94 -24.71 -25.95
C ARG A 159 -13.72 -25.93 -25.45
N GLY A 160 -14.87 -25.67 -24.87
CA GLY A 160 -15.73 -26.74 -24.37
C GLY A 160 -17.05 -26.23 -23.85
N THR A 161 -17.73 -27.05 -23.06
CA THR A 161 -19.02 -26.72 -22.46
C THR A 161 -18.97 -27.02 -20.96
N VAL A 162 -19.43 -26.09 -20.14
CA VAL A 162 -19.68 -26.29 -18.71
C VAL A 162 -21.13 -26.65 -18.53
N SER A 163 -21.41 -27.85 -18.01
CA SER A 163 -22.76 -28.36 -17.78
C SER A 163 -23.28 -28.12 -16.36
N LEU A 164 -22.40 -28.02 -15.39
CA LEU A 164 -22.71 -27.77 -13.97
C LEU A 164 -21.71 -26.83 -13.33
N LYS A 165 -22.22 -25.97 -12.47
CA LYS A 165 -21.41 -25.17 -11.51
C LYS A 165 -22.03 -25.39 -10.13
N ARG A 166 -21.20 -25.85 -9.18
CA ARG A 166 -21.60 -26.20 -7.82
C ARG A 166 -20.69 -25.52 -6.84
N GLN A 167 -21.27 -24.97 -5.79
CA GLN A 167 -20.54 -24.32 -4.67
C GLN A 167 -20.78 -25.12 -3.39
N PHE A 168 -19.72 -25.21 -2.56
CA PHE A 168 -19.71 -25.98 -1.32
C PHE A 168 -19.45 -25.10 -0.11
N GLU A 169 -20.10 -25.40 0.99
CA GLU A 169 -19.77 -24.91 2.32
C GLU A 169 -19.20 -26.06 3.14
N ILE A 170 -17.84 -26.07 3.24
CA ILE A 170 -17.08 -27.08 3.98
C ILE A 170 -16.37 -26.37 5.13
N LYS A 171 -16.55 -26.89 6.34
CA LYS A 171 -15.86 -26.43 7.56
C LYS A 171 -15.40 -27.62 8.38
N GLU A 172 -14.19 -27.56 8.90
CA GLU A 172 -13.60 -28.64 9.71
C GLU A 172 -13.71 -30.02 9.05
N SER A 173 -13.40 -30.07 7.72
CA SER A 173 -13.52 -31.28 6.90
C SER A 173 -14.96 -31.85 6.78
N THR A 174 -15.98 -31.08 7.08
CA THR A 174 -17.39 -31.51 7.04
C THR A 174 -18.16 -30.70 5.99
N LEU A 175 -18.90 -31.39 5.13
CA LEU A 175 -19.79 -30.78 4.15
C LEU A 175 -21.08 -30.33 4.85
N ASN A 176 -21.29 -29.03 4.99
CA ASN A 176 -22.51 -28.47 5.59
C ASN A 176 -23.66 -28.50 4.55
N TYR A 177 -23.42 -27.91 3.39
CA TYR A 177 -24.36 -27.91 2.26
C TYR A 177 -23.63 -27.58 0.98
N PHE A 178 -24.30 -27.81 -0.14
CA PHE A 178 -23.91 -27.28 -1.45
C PHE A 178 -25.15 -26.75 -2.18
N PHE A 179 -24.88 -25.93 -3.18
CA PHE A 179 -25.91 -25.46 -4.09
C PHE A 179 -25.37 -25.35 -5.51
N ASP A 180 -26.23 -25.66 -6.48
CA ASP A 180 -25.92 -25.49 -7.89
C ASP A 180 -26.28 -24.05 -8.27
N SER A 181 -25.29 -23.32 -8.77
CA SER A 181 -25.45 -21.92 -9.10
C SER A 181 -24.52 -21.55 -10.23
N ASP A 182 -25.01 -20.78 -11.15
CA ASP A 182 -24.17 -20.10 -12.13
C ASP A 182 -23.34 -18.97 -11.53
N LEU A 183 -23.51 -18.71 -10.23
CA LEU A 183 -22.90 -17.65 -9.46
C LEU A 183 -21.75 -18.14 -8.61
N ASN A 184 -20.61 -17.46 -8.69
CA ASN A 184 -19.51 -17.66 -7.76
C ASN A 184 -19.51 -16.54 -6.71
N ILE A 185 -19.47 -16.88 -5.43
CA ILE A 185 -19.52 -15.90 -4.35
C ILE A 185 -18.24 -16.03 -3.51
N VAL A 186 -17.28 -15.14 -3.78
CA VAL A 186 -16.02 -15.06 -3.03
C VAL A 186 -16.21 -14.28 -1.73
N ASP A 187 -17.09 -13.29 -1.74
CA ASP A 187 -17.35 -12.42 -0.57
C ASP A 187 -18.41 -13.06 0.35
N ASN A 188 -18.09 -13.18 1.65
CA ASN A 188 -18.98 -13.84 2.63
C ASN A 188 -20.31 -13.11 2.80
N LEU A 189 -20.31 -11.77 2.76
CA LEU A 189 -21.55 -10.97 2.85
C LEU A 189 -22.43 -11.18 1.63
N LEU A 190 -21.85 -11.31 0.47
CA LEU A 190 -22.56 -11.62 -0.76
C LEU A 190 -23.15 -13.03 -0.73
N ARG A 191 -22.43 -14.01 -0.17
CA ARG A 191 -22.88 -15.39 0.02
C ARG A 191 -24.08 -15.45 0.98
N GLU A 192 -24.01 -14.76 2.09
CA GLU A 192 -25.09 -14.68 3.06
C GLU A 192 -26.34 -14.00 2.47
N ALA A 193 -26.18 -12.90 1.74
CA ALA A 193 -27.25 -12.22 1.05
C ALA A 193 -28.00 -13.13 0.04
N LEU A 194 -27.27 -13.99 -0.68
CA LEU A 194 -27.88 -14.93 -1.62
C LEU A 194 -28.47 -16.18 -0.98
N SER A 195 -28.01 -16.59 0.18
CA SER A 195 -28.63 -17.69 0.92
C SER A 195 -30.04 -17.35 1.38
N HIS A 196 -30.32 -16.05 1.59
CA HIS A 196 -31.64 -15.56 2.01
C HIS A 196 -32.54 -15.05 0.88
N ASN A 197 -31.98 -14.72 -0.31
CA ASN A 197 -32.75 -14.15 -1.42
C ASN A 197 -32.26 -14.64 -2.78
N THR A 198 -33.06 -15.45 -3.46
CA THR A 198 -32.71 -16.13 -4.73
C THR A 198 -33.37 -15.50 -5.97
N SER A 199 -33.67 -14.19 -5.96
CA SER A 199 -34.30 -13.54 -7.11
C SER A 199 -33.40 -13.57 -8.35
N PRO A 200 -33.97 -13.71 -9.57
CA PRO A 200 -33.19 -13.70 -10.83
C PRO A 200 -32.39 -12.40 -11.03
N GLN A 201 -32.93 -11.27 -10.57
CA GLN A 201 -32.27 -9.96 -10.65
C GLN A 201 -31.03 -9.92 -9.75
N MET A 202 -31.11 -10.47 -8.54
CA MET A 202 -29.99 -10.57 -7.61
C MET A 202 -28.85 -11.40 -8.22
N ARG A 203 -29.15 -12.53 -8.82
CA ARG A 203 -28.16 -13.40 -9.49
C ARG A 203 -27.40 -12.65 -10.58
N SER A 204 -28.11 -11.99 -11.50
CA SER A 204 -27.50 -11.22 -12.60
C SER A 204 -26.57 -10.10 -12.10
N ILE A 205 -26.90 -9.47 -10.98
CA ILE A 205 -26.07 -8.44 -10.36
C ILE A 205 -24.76 -9.03 -9.85
N VAL A 206 -24.82 -10.15 -9.14
CA VAL A 206 -23.64 -10.82 -8.59
C VAL A 206 -22.71 -11.33 -9.70
N GLU A 207 -23.26 -11.92 -10.75
CA GLU A 207 -22.50 -12.35 -11.94
C GLU A 207 -21.69 -11.22 -12.57
N THR A 208 -22.33 -10.05 -12.70
CA THR A 208 -21.67 -8.87 -13.27
C THR A 208 -20.50 -8.38 -12.37
N ILE A 209 -20.71 -8.35 -11.06
CA ILE A 209 -19.68 -7.96 -10.08
C ILE A 209 -18.48 -8.90 -10.20
N GLN A 210 -18.72 -10.20 -10.22
CA GLN A 210 -17.66 -11.20 -10.25
C GLN A 210 -16.84 -11.17 -11.53
N ARG A 211 -17.49 -11.05 -12.67
CA ARG A 211 -16.81 -10.90 -13.96
C ARG A 211 -15.88 -9.70 -13.98
N GLN A 212 -16.34 -8.55 -13.48
CA GLN A 212 -15.53 -7.35 -13.41
C GLN A 212 -14.34 -7.52 -12.45
N GLN A 213 -14.54 -8.17 -11.31
CA GLN A 213 -13.48 -8.46 -10.35
C GLN A 213 -12.44 -9.44 -10.94
N ASP A 214 -12.85 -10.50 -11.60
CA ASP A 214 -11.94 -11.46 -12.26
C ASP A 214 -11.11 -10.79 -13.36
N MET A 215 -11.71 -9.91 -14.15
CA MET A 215 -10.97 -9.12 -15.15
C MET A 215 -9.85 -8.31 -14.54
N ILE A 216 -10.08 -7.70 -13.37
CA ILE A 216 -9.06 -6.93 -12.64
C ILE A 216 -7.99 -7.87 -12.07
N ILE A 217 -8.40 -8.96 -11.43
CA ILE A 217 -7.50 -9.92 -10.76
C ILE A 217 -6.51 -10.51 -11.76
N ARG A 218 -6.98 -10.93 -12.92
CA ARG A 218 -6.21 -11.65 -13.93
C ARG A 218 -5.61 -10.80 -15.05
N ASP A 219 -5.71 -9.46 -14.99
CA ASP A 219 -5.10 -8.61 -15.99
C ASP A 219 -3.56 -8.59 -15.83
N THR A 220 -2.87 -9.25 -16.76
CA THR A 220 -1.41 -9.26 -16.86
C THR A 220 -0.89 -8.42 -18.02
N GLN A 221 -1.77 -7.85 -18.85
CA GLN A 221 -1.38 -7.14 -20.07
C GLN A 221 -1.10 -5.66 -19.82
N ASN A 222 -1.88 -5.01 -18.92
CA ASN A 222 -1.74 -3.61 -18.66
C ASN A 222 -0.66 -3.32 -17.60
N GLU A 223 0.19 -2.32 -17.88
CA GLU A 223 1.24 -1.89 -16.94
C GLU A 223 0.72 -0.88 -15.93
N LEU A 224 -0.40 -0.22 -16.24
CA LEU A 224 -1.05 0.79 -15.43
C LEU A 224 -2.55 0.49 -15.42
N LEU A 225 -3.00 -0.23 -14.40
CA LEU A 225 -4.40 -0.61 -14.23
C LEU A 225 -5.07 0.34 -13.24
N PHE A 226 -6.07 1.06 -13.69
CA PHE A 226 -6.93 1.89 -12.86
C PHE A 226 -8.22 1.16 -12.52
N VAL A 227 -8.65 1.24 -11.28
CA VAL A 227 -9.91 0.69 -10.81
C VAL A 227 -10.67 1.78 -10.06
N GLN A 228 -11.71 2.31 -10.71
CA GLN A 228 -12.68 3.18 -10.07
C GLN A 228 -13.80 2.30 -9.50
N GLY A 229 -14.04 2.34 -8.19
CA GLY A 229 -15.12 1.57 -7.58
C GLY A 229 -15.88 2.37 -6.55
N VAL A 230 -17.21 2.21 -6.50
CA VAL A 230 -18.04 2.82 -5.46
C VAL A 230 -17.74 2.23 -4.07
N ALA A 231 -18.22 2.89 -3.00
CA ALA A 231 -18.14 2.35 -1.65
C ALA A 231 -18.71 0.93 -1.61
N GLY A 232 -18.02 0.00 -0.93
CA GLY A 232 -18.49 -1.38 -0.80
C GLY A 232 -18.44 -2.23 -2.09
N SER A 233 -17.74 -1.84 -3.15
CA SER A 233 -17.58 -2.65 -4.38
C SER A 233 -16.48 -3.72 -4.27
N GLY A 234 -15.83 -3.89 -3.11
CA GLY A 234 -14.81 -4.90 -2.89
C GLY A 234 -13.42 -4.56 -3.42
N LYS A 235 -13.11 -3.28 -3.71
CA LYS A 235 -11.79 -2.85 -4.26
C LYS A 235 -10.59 -3.46 -3.54
N THR A 236 -10.57 -3.35 -2.23
CA THR A 236 -9.48 -3.85 -1.39
C THR A 236 -9.33 -5.37 -1.47
N SER A 237 -10.45 -6.10 -1.44
CA SER A 237 -10.46 -7.55 -1.61
C SER A 237 -9.91 -7.94 -2.98
N VAL A 238 -10.35 -7.28 -4.04
CA VAL A 238 -9.85 -7.48 -5.42
C VAL A 238 -8.36 -7.18 -5.52
N ALA A 239 -7.87 -6.12 -4.82
CA ALA A 239 -6.43 -5.81 -4.76
C ALA A 239 -5.61 -6.99 -4.21
N LEU A 240 -6.05 -7.57 -3.10
CA LEU A 240 -5.34 -8.67 -2.43
C LEU A 240 -5.41 -9.97 -3.24
N HIS A 241 -6.57 -10.30 -3.81
CA HIS A 241 -6.69 -11.44 -4.74
C HIS A 241 -5.81 -11.25 -5.99
N ARG A 242 -5.72 -10.02 -6.53
CA ARG A 242 -4.79 -9.72 -7.61
C ARG A 242 -3.34 -9.93 -7.22
N VAL A 243 -2.93 -9.50 -6.03
CA VAL A 243 -1.58 -9.74 -5.51
C VAL A 243 -1.32 -11.23 -5.40
N ALA A 244 -2.25 -12.01 -4.84
CA ALA A 244 -2.14 -13.46 -4.73
C ALA A 244 -2.04 -14.14 -6.10
N PHE A 245 -2.85 -13.69 -7.08
CA PHE A 245 -2.77 -14.17 -8.46
C PHE A 245 -1.42 -13.87 -9.12
N LEU A 246 -0.93 -12.62 -8.99
CA LEU A 246 0.36 -12.21 -9.56
C LEU A 246 1.54 -12.95 -8.92
N LEU A 247 1.49 -13.28 -7.63
CA LEU A 247 2.50 -14.09 -6.96
C LEU A 247 2.50 -15.54 -7.47
N TYR A 248 1.32 -16.10 -7.69
CA TYR A 248 1.17 -17.45 -8.27
C TYR A 248 1.71 -17.52 -9.71
N GLU A 249 1.30 -16.59 -10.59
CA GLU A 249 1.85 -16.51 -11.96
C GLU A 249 3.35 -16.15 -11.97
N GLY A 250 3.75 -15.37 -10.97
CA GLY A 250 5.11 -14.86 -10.86
C GLY A 250 6.17 -15.94 -10.61
N VAL A 251 5.81 -17.14 -10.22
CA VAL A 251 6.74 -18.27 -10.15
C VAL A 251 7.41 -18.51 -11.51
N THR A 252 6.68 -18.32 -12.61
CA THR A 252 7.23 -18.39 -13.97
C THR A 252 7.98 -17.11 -14.40
N GLN A 253 7.61 -15.94 -13.86
CA GLN A 253 8.14 -14.61 -14.22
C GLN A 253 9.15 -14.06 -13.22
N LYS A 254 9.55 -14.82 -12.19
CA LYS A 254 10.43 -14.39 -11.09
C LYS A 254 9.91 -13.19 -10.30
N LEU A 255 8.61 -13.12 -10.07
CA LEU A 255 7.97 -12.15 -9.20
C LEU A 255 7.75 -12.79 -7.82
N TYR A 256 8.34 -12.22 -6.79
CA TYR A 256 8.26 -12.70 -5.41
C TYR A 256 7.60 -11.65 -4.52
N ALA A 257 7.19 -12.03 -3.32
CA ALA A 257 6.55 -11.12 -2.36
C ALA A 257 7.39 -9.87 -2.04
N ASN A 258 8.72 -9.97 -2.06
CA ASN A 258 9.63 -8.83 -1.88
C ASN A 258 9.72 -7.88 -3.09
N ASN A 259 9.17 -8.27 -4.25
CA ASN A 259 9.09 -7.43 -5.44
C ASN A 259 7.75 -6.69 -5.57
N ILE A 260 6.84 -6.89 -4.61
CA ILE A 260 5.52 -6.25 -4.57
C ILE A 260 5.45 -5.33 -3.37
N VAL A 261 4.84 -4.16 -3.55
CA VAL A 261 4.56 -3.22 -2.47
C VAL A 261 3.13 -2.70 -2.59
N ILE A 262 2.47 -2.58 -1.44
CA ILE A 262 1.14 -1.96 -1.34
C ILE A 262 1.31 -0.60 -0.68
N ILE A 263 0.83 0.44 -1.32
CA ILE A 263 0.77 1.80 -0.79
C ILE A 263 -0.62 2.00 -0.20
N SER A 264 -0.67 2.27 1.09
CA SER A 264 -1.90 2.44 1.86
C SER A 264 -1.98 3.81 2.54
N PRO A 265 -3.18 4.33 2.80
CA PRO A 265 -3.34 5.65 3.42
C PRO A 265 -2.94 5.68 4.90
N ASN A 266 -2.98 4.54 5.58
CA ASN A 266 -2.65 4.42 7.00
C ASN A 266 -2.01 3.06 7.34
N ASN A 267 -1.40 2.96 8.52
CA ASN A 267 -0.75 1.73 8.97
C ASN A 267 -1.73 0.63 9.40
N LEU A 268 -2.98 0.98 9.75
CA LEU A 268 -4.02 0.04 10.16
C LEU A 268 -4.38 -0.92 9.03
N PHE A 269 -4.38 -0.41 7.79
CA PHE A 269 -4.60 -1.20 6.59
C PHE A 269 -3.50 -2.27 6.38
N GLY A 270 -2.27 -1.95 6.76
CA GLY A 270 -1.17 -2.92 6.72
C GLY A 270 -1.42 -4.16 7.59
N SER A 271 -2.02 -3.98 8.76
CA SER A 271 -2.39 -5.09 9.66
C SER A 271 -3.51 -5.97 9.06
N TYR A 272 -4.48 -5.36 8.37
CA TYR A 272 -5.53 -6.10 7.63
C TYR A 272 -4.92 -6.96 6.52
N ILE A 273 -4.03 -6.41 5.69
CA ILE A 273 -3.33 -7.13 4.62
C ILE A 273 -2.55 -8.32 5.18
N ALA A 274 -1.87 -8.13 6.31
CA ALA A 274 -1.06 -9.15 6.96
C ALA A 274 -1.86 -10.40 7.38
N ASN A 275 -3.18 -10.26 7.57
CA ASN A 275 -4.07 -11.37 7.90
C ASN A 275 -4.70 -12.01 6.66
N VAL A 276 -5.01 -11.22 5.62
CA VAL A 276 -5.76 -11.71 4.45
C VAL A 276 -4.88 -12.47 3.45
N LEU A 277 -3.66 -12.01 3.15
CA LEU A 277 -2.80 -12.71 2.19
C LEU A 277 -2.45 -14.14 2.60
N PRO A 278 -2.14 -14.44 3.87
CA PRO A 278 -1.94 -15.82 4.30
C PRO A 278 -3.18 -16.72 4.12
N SER A 279 -4.40 -16.17 4.32
CA SER A 279 -5.63 -16.93 4.07
C SER A 279 -5.87 -17.24 2.59
N LEU A 280 -5.21 -16.50 1.69
CA LEU A 280 -5.20 -16.78 0.24
C LEU A 280 -4.02 -17.68 -0.20
N GLY A 281 -3.26 -18.22 0.76
CA GLY A 281 -2.13 -19.11 0.52
C GLY A 281 -0.82 -18.43 0.15
N GLU A 282 -0.73 -17.11 0.32
CA GLU A 282 0.43 -16.35 -0.13
C GLU A 282 1.21 -15.70 1.03
N LYS A 283 2.49 -15.43 0.79
CA LYS A 283 3.32 -14.68 1.74
C LYS A 283 2.89 -13.22 1.79
N ASN A 284 3.02 -12.64 2.98
CA ASN A 284 2.78 -11.23 3.17
C ASN A 284 3.72 -10.38 2.29
N VAL A 285 3.17 -9.31 1.73
CA VAL A 285 3.90 -8.30 0.98
C VAL A 285 4.10 -7.04 1.83
N ALA A 286 5.10 -6.24 1.48
CA ALA A 286 5.37 -5.00 2.19
C ALA A 286 4.23 -3.99 1.98
N SER A 287 3.68 -3.47 3.09
CA SER A 287 2.77 -2.33 3.08
C SER A 287 3.52 -1.07 3.54
N LEU A 288 3.38 0.02 2.79
CA LEU A 288 4.05 1.28 3.07
C LEU A 288 3.05 2.44 3.02
N THR A 289 3.22 3.40 3.91
CA THR A 289 2.56 4.70 3.85
C THR A 289 3.54 5.77 3.36
N PHE A 290 3.06 6.91 2.88
CA PHE A 290 3.96 8.01 2.50
C PHE A 290 4.73 8.58 3.69
N GLU A 291 4.16 8.57 4.88
CA GLU A 291 4.86 8.91 6.12
C GLU A 291 6.01 7.92 6.40
N GLY A 292 5.72 6.63 6.24
CA GLY A 292 6.73 5.56 6.38
C GLY A 292 7.85 5.69 5.35
N LEU A 293 7.52 6.01 4.09
CA LEU A 293 8.50 6.28 3.03
C LEU A 293 9.36 7.48 3.36
N TYR A 294 8.76 8.59 3.80
CA TYR A 294 9.51 9.77 4.22
C TYR A 294 10.49 9.44 5.35
N ASN A 295 10.03 8.81 6.42
CA ASN A 295 10.86 8.46 7.57
C ASN A 295 12.02 7.51 7.20
N LYS A 296 11.77 6.56 6.27
CA LYS A 296 12.78 5.61 5.80
C LYS A 296 13.84 6.26 4.92
N ILE A 297 13.46 7.23 4.10
CA ILE A 297 14.33 7.83 3.07
C ILE A 297 15.00 9.09 3.60
N CYS A 298 14.25 9.99 4.21
CA CYS A 298 14.76 11.32 4.60
C CYS A 298 15.48 11.36 5.94
N SER A 299 15.53 10.27 6.72
CA SER A 299 16.30 10.12 8.00
C SER A 299 16.40 11.40 8.85
N GLY A 300 15.39 12.28 8.76
CA GLY A 300 15.43 13.66 9.20
C GLY A 300 14.52 13.96 10.38
N LYS A 301 13.92 15.15 10.35
CA LYS A 301 13.00 15.59 11.39
C LYS A 301 11.70 14.80 11.31
N PRO A 302 11.09 14.45 12.46
CA PRO A 302 9.79 13.77 12.47
C PRO A 302 8.73 14.67 11.83
N ILE A 303 7.81 14.07 11.10
CA ILE A 303 6.66 14.77 10.53
C ILE A 303 5.44 14.60 11.43
N LEU A 304 4.62 15.64 11.47
CA LEU A 304 3.30 15.56 12.09
C LEU A 304 2.41 14.66 11.23
N PRO A 305 1.61 13.76 11.85
CA PRO A 305 0.80 12.80 11.12
C PRO A 305 -0.27 13.50 10.26
N ARG A 306 -0.63 12.86 9.14
CA ARG A 306 -1.67 13.37 8.22
C ARG A 306 -3.01 13.59 8.93
N SER A 307 -3.36 12.75 9.89
CA SER A 307 -4.57 12.87 10.70
C SER A 307 -4.66 14.23 11.42
N LEU A 308 -3.54 14.80 11.86
CA LEU A 308 -3.52 16.13 12.47
C LEU A 308 -3.83 17.24 11.44
N LEU A 309 -3.33 17.11 10.22
CA LEU A 309 -3.68 18.05 9.14
C LEU A 309 -5.18 17.99 8.83
N LEU A 310 -5.75 16.79 8.74
CA LEU A 310 -7.18 16.59 8.51
C LEU A 310 -8.03 17.18 9.65
N GLU A 311 -7.61 16.98 10.91
CA GLU A 311 -8.28 17.61 12.07
C GLU A 311 -8.22 19.14 11.97
N GLN A 312 -7.09 19.74 11.61
CA GLN A 312 -6.98 21.18 11.41
C GLN A 312 -7.93 21.69 10.31
N MET A 313 -8.06 20.96 9.19
CA MET A 313 -8.99 21.31 8.12
C MET A 313 -10.46 21.22 8.55
N VAL A 314 -10.81 20.22 9.36
CA VAL A 314 -12.16 20.02 9.89
C VAL A 314 -12.49 21.05 10.98
N CYS A 315 -11.55 21.40 11.86
CA CYS A 315 -11.72 22.28 12.99
C CYS A 315 -11.52 23.76 12.69
N ALA A 316 -11.12 24.15 11.46
CA ALA A 316 -10.85 25.54 11.10
C ALA A 316 -12.01 26.48 11.48
N SER A 317 -11.71 27.50 12.30
CA SER A 317 -12.70 28.35 12.96
C SER A 317 -13.43 29.26 11.98
N THR A 318 -12.76 29.70 10.92
CA THR A 318 -13.32 30.58 9.91
C THR A 318 -13.27 29.96 8.52
N GLN A 319 -14.22 30.33 7.67
CA GLN A 319 -14.22 29.88 6.27
C GLN A 319 -12.93 30.28 5.53
N LYS A 320 -12.43 31.49 5.82
CA LYS A 320 -11.18 31.99 5.19
C LYS A 320 -9.95 31.15 5.58
N GLU A 321 -9.85 30.78 6.86
CA GLU A 321 -8.76 29.93 7.34
C GLU A 321 -8.81 28.53 6.69
N ARG A 322 -9.99 27.94 6.63
CA ARG A 322 -10.22 26.66 5.95
C ARG A 322 -9.84 26.72 4.47
N GLU A 323 -10.32 27.75 3.77
CA GLU A 323 -9.98 27.93 2.34
C GLU A 323 -8.49 28.12 2.12
N LEU A 324 -7.80 28.83 3.01
CA LEU A 324 -6.36 29.03 2.93
C LEU A 324 -5.58 27.72 3.17
N LEU A 325 -6.03 26.90 4.16
CA LEU A 325 -5.43 25.59 4.40
C LEU A 325 -5.63 24.66 3.20
N HIS A 326 -6.85 24.60 2.64
CA HIS A 326 -7.14 23.82 1.43
C HIS A 326 -6.26 24.25 0.25
N ARG A 327 -6.20 25.55 -0.05
CA ARG A 327 -5.37 26.09 -1.14
C ARG A 327 -3.89 25.81 -0.91
N SER A 328 -3.45 25.83 0.35
CA SER A 328 -2.07 25.47 0.72
C SER A 328 -1.76 24.01 0.40
N VAL A 329 -2.63 23.07 0.82
CA VAL A 329 -2.47 21.63 0.55
C VAL A 329 -2.51 21.37 -0.96
N GLU A 330 -3.47 21.96 -1.67
CA GLU A 330 -3.63 21.84 -3.11
C GLU A 330 -2.38 22.36 -3.85
N PHE A 331 -1.88 23.54 -3.46
CA PHE A 331 -0.70 24.14 -4.09
C PHE A 331 0.55 23.28 -3.89
N PHE A 332 0.86 22.85 -2.66
CA PHE A 332 2.05 22.04 -2.39
C PHE A 332 2.01 20.66 -3.01
N SER A 333 0.82 20.17 -3.36
CA SER A 333 0.62 18.88 -4.06
C SER A 333 0.45 19.00 -5.57
N SER A 334 0.46 20.22 -6.12
CA SER A 334 0.17 20.50 -7.54
C SER A 334 1.34 20.23 -8.47
N ASN A 335 1.05 20.02 -9.76
CA ASN A 335 2.04 19.97 -10.82
C ASN A 335 2.82 21.28 -10.97
N THR A 336 2.20 22.42 -10.61
CA THR A 336 2.86 23.74 -10.60
C THR A 336 4.01 23.73 -9.58
N PHE A 337 3.76 23.28 -8.36
CA PHE A 337 4.80 23.21 -7.33
C PHE A 337 5.88 22.18 -7.67
N LEU A 338 5.49 21.03 -8.24
CA LEU A 338 6.42 20.04 -8.77
C LEU A 338 7.40 20.68 -9.79
N THR A 339 6.88 21.46 -10.72
CA THR A 339 7.68 22.20 -11.72
C THR A 339 8.62 23.21 -11.07
N ILE A 340 8.18 23.89 -10.03
CA ILE A 340 9.02 24.81 -9.23
C ILE A 340 10.18 24.06 -8.60
N LEU A 341 9.95 22.89 -7.98
CA LEU A 341 10.98 22.05 -7.39
C LEU A 341 12.01 21.58 -8.42
N GLU A 342 11.57 21.12 -9.59
CA GLU A 342 12.46 20.66 -10.67
C GLU A 342 13.33 21.80 -11.23
N ARG A 343 12.73 22.98 -11.42
CA ARG A 343 13.47 24.19 -11.82
C ARG A 343 14.47 24.58 -10.73
N TYR A 344 14.09 24.48 -9.46
CA TYR A 344 14.97 24.78 -8.34
C TYR A 344 16.18 23.85 -8.28
N VAL A 345 15.99 22.54 -8.41
CA VAL A 345 17.09 21.58 -8.48
C VAL A 345 18.03 21.91 -9.63
N SER A 346 17.47 22.18 -10.81
CA SER A 346 18.25 22.54 -12.01
C SER A 346 19.02 23.86 -11.82
N TYR A 347 18.41 24.84 -11.16
CA TYR A 347 19.04 26.11 -10.84
C TYR A 347 20.14 25.95 -9.79
N TYR A 348 19.90 25.14 -8.75
CA TYR A 348 20.87 24.83 -7.71
C TYR A 348 22.15 24.22 -8.30
N ILE A 349 22.00 23.19 -9.15
CA ILE A 349 23.13 22.53 -9.81
C ILE A 349 23.97 23.53 -10.65
N ARG A 350 23.31 24.48 -11.31
CA ARG A 350 23.98 25.39 -12.25
C ARG A 350 24.56 26.63 -11.60
N ARG A 351 23.95 27.14 -10.50
CA ARG A 351 24.21 28.49 -10.01
C ARG A 351 24.41 28.62 -8.51
N MET A 352 23.98 27.65 -7.70
CA MET A 352 23.94 27.83 -6.25
C MET A 352 25.01 27.06 -5.48
N ILE A 353 25.66 26.08 -6.12
CA ILE A 353 26.78 25.37 -5.50
C ILE A 353 28.01 26.30 -5.52
N ASP A 354 28.50 26.63 -4.31
CA ASP A 354 29.62 27.58 -4.14
C ASP A 354 30.94 26.85 -4.33
N TYR A 355 31.30 26.58 -5.59
CA TYR A 355 32.59 26.01 -5.93
C TYR A 355 33.67 27.07 -5.77
N THR A 356 34.75 26.72 -5.11
CA THR A 356 35.96 27.54 -4.98
C THR A 356 37.15 26.82 -5.61
N ASP A 357 38.05 27.60 -6.26
CA ASP A 357 39.24 27.00 -6.82
C ASP A 357 40.05 26.27 -5.73
N LEU A 358 40.43 25.04 -6.01
CA LEU A 358 41.11 24.17 -5.05
C LEU A 358 42.62 24.16 -5.33
N TYR A 359 43.38 24.45 -4.30
CA TYR A 359 44.85 24.46 -4.33
C TYR A 359 45.38 23.44 -3.32
N TYR A 360 46.40 22.69 -3.68
CA TYR A 360 47.15 21.82 -2.80
C TYR A 360 48.66 22.14 -2.94
N ASP A 361 49.30 22.55 -1.83
CA ASP A 361 50.72 22.94 -1.82
C ASP A 361 51.07 23.99 -2.91
N GLY A 362 50.20 25.01 -3.07
CA GLY A 362 50.36 26.06 -4.06
C GLY A 362 50.04 25.67 -5.50
N LYS A 363 49.75 24.39 -5.78
CA LYS A 363 49.35 23.92 -7.09
C LYS A 363 47.85 23.92 -7.22
N LEU A 364 47.35 24.42 -8.34
CA LEU A 364 45.91 24.34 -8.67
C LEU A 364 45.55 22.89 -8.97
N LEU A 365 44.56 22.37 -8.24
CA LEU A 365 43.97 21.06 -8.47
C LEU A 365 42.90 21.12 -9.56
N GLU A 366 41.86 21.88 -9.32
CA GLU A 366 40.77 22.14 -10.27
C GLU A 366 40.17 23.53 -10.04
N THR A 367 39.74 24.17 -11.13
CA THR A 367 39.00 25.45 -11.04
C THR A 367 37.54 25.18 -10.73
N ARG A 368 36.83 26.18 -10.16
CA ARG A 368 35.40 26.18 -9.96
C ARG A 368 34.60 25.83 -11.23
N GLU A 369 35.07 26.31 -12.39
CA GLU A 369 34.44 26.06 -13.69
C GLU A 369 34.57 24.60 -14.14
N GLN A 370 35.75 24.00 -13.94
CA GLN A 370 35.97 22.58 -14.24
C GLN A 370 35.12 21.68 -13.35
N MET A 371 35.04 21.97 -12.05
CA MET A 371 34.20 21.23 -11.10
C MET A 371 32.70 21.35 -11.43
N SER A 372 32.25 22.57 -11.74
CA SER A 372 30.86 22.83 -12.13
C SER A 372 30.50 22.09 -13.42
N ALA A 373 31.34 22.15 -14.46
CA ALA A 373 31.14 21.45 -15.72
C ALA A 373 31.11 19.92 -15.55
N PHE A 374 32.00 19.41 -14.68
CA PHE A 374 32.04 17.98 -14.35
C PHE A 374 30.73 17.54 -13.70
N VAL A 375 30.27 18.22 -12.65
CA VAL A 375 29.03 17.87 -11.94
C VAL A 375 27.82 17.99 -12.86
N GLN A 376 27.70 19.04 -13.67
CA GLN A 376 26.60 19.19 -14.65
C GLN A 376 26.57 18.05 -15.67
N LYS A 377 27.75 17.56 -16.10
CA LYS A 377 27.84 16.39 -17.00
C LYS A 377 27.44 15.10 -16.28
N ALA A 378 27.92 14.91 -15.05
CA ALA A 378 27.61 13.71 -14.24
C ALA A 378 26.14 13.63 -13.86
N CYS A 379 25.47 14.75 -13.57
CA CYS A 379 24.04 14.83 -13.23
C CYS A 379 23.11 14.38 -14.40
N ARG A 380 23.61 14.22 -15.62
CA ARG A 380 22.85 13.62 -16.72
C ARG A 380 22.62 12.11 -16.55
N ARG A 381 23.44 11.44 -15.72
CA ARG A 381 23.46 9.99 -15.54
C ARG A 381 23.24 9.54 -14.10
N ALA A 382 23.42 10.42 -13.13
CA ALA A 382 23.33 10.13 -11.71
C ALA A 382 22.67 11.29 -10.96
N PRO A 383 22.06 11.04 -9.78
CA PRO A 383 21.61 12.08 -8.85
C PRO A 383 22.76 13.01 -8.45
N LEU A 384 22.41 14.20 -7.95
CA LEU A 384 23.42 15.20 -7.59
C LEU A 384 24.42 14.69 -6.54
N ASP A 385 23.96 13.99 -5.52
CA ASP A 385 24.82 13.41 -4.47
C ASP A 385 25.86 12.44 -5.08
N GLY A 386 25.41 11.56 -5.99
CA GLY A 386 26.28 10.67 -6.71
C GLY A 386 27.31 11.42 -7.57
N ALA A 387 26.89 12.49 -8.25
CA ALA A 387 27.78 13.33 -9.06
C ALA A 387 28.83 14.05 -8.19
N LEU A 388 28.43 14.57 -7.02
CA LEU A 388 29.33 15.19 -6.07
C LEU A 388 30.29 14.19 -5.42
N LYS A 389 29.85 12.99 -5.10
CA LYS A 389 30.73 11.89 -4.63
C LYS A 389 31.77 11.50 -5.68
N LEU A 390 31.40 11.43 -6.95
CA LEU A 390 32.34 11.20 -8.05
C LEU A 390 33.36 12.33 -8.18
N LEU A 391 32.93 13.58 -8.04
CA LEU A 391 33.84 14.74 -7.98
C LEU A 391 34.80 14.62 -6.79
N GLU A 392 34.28 14.30 -5.61
CA GLU A 392 35.09 14.12 -4.40
C GLU A 392 36.16 13.02 -4.60
N GLN A 393 35.79 11.86 -5.17
CA GLN A 393 36.73 10.79 -5.48
C GLN A 393 37.81 11.24 -6.48
N ARG A 394 37.42 11.98 -7.51
CA ARG A 394 38.36 12.52 -8.50
C ARG A 394 39.37 13.46 -7.85
N LEU A 395 38.91 14.40 -7.02
CA LEU A 395 39.76 15.33 -6.28
C LEU A 395 40.69 14.58 -5.31
N TRP A 396 40.17 13.58 -4.60
CA TRP A 396 40.99 12.76 -3.69
C TRP A 396 42.09 12.01 -4.43
N ASN A 397 41.81 11.44 -5.59
CA ASN A 397 42.83 10.74 -6.41
C ASN A 397 43.95 11.70 -6.81
N GLN A 398 43.66 12.95 -7.16
CA GLN A 398 44.64 13.97 -7.44
C GLN A 398 45.45 14.35 -6.20
N ILE A 399 44.76 14.60 -5.07
CA ILE A 399 45.37 14.92 -3.79
C ILE A 399 46.31 13.79 -3.33
N HIS A 400 45.93 12.52 -3.48
CA HIS A 400 46.76 11.40 -3.07
C HIS A 400 48.08 11.32 -3.86
N LYS A 401 48.04 11.61 -5.16
CA LYS A 401 49.26 11.68 -5.99
C LYS A 401 50.17 12.78 -5.50
N LEU A 402 49.68 14.00 -5.39
CA LEU A 402 50.46 15.17 -4.95
C LEU A 402 50.94 15.05 -3.49
N ARG A 403 50.17 14.47 -2.60
CA ARG A 403 50.55 14.21 -1.22
C ARG A 403 51.75 13.28 -1.11
N ARG A 404 51.82 12.27 -1.97
CA ARG A 404 53.00 11.38 -2.06
C ARG A 404 54.24 12.12 -2.51
N GLU A 405 54.16 12.99 -3.52
CA GLU A 405 55.25 13.82 -4.03
C GLU A 405 55.69 14.84 -2.97
N GLN A 406 54.76 15.53 -2.35
CA GLN A 406 55.02 16.52 -1.28
C GLN A 406 55.74 15.89 -0.08
N ARG A 407 55.32 14.70 0.34
CA ARG A 407 55.96 13.96 1.42
C ARG A 407 57.43 13.65 1.09
N LEU A 408 57.71 13.24 -0.14
CA LEU A 408 59.07 13.00 -0.58
C LEU A 408 59.91 14.29 -0.60
N LYS A 409 59.39 15.41 -1.13
CA LYS A 409 60.06 16.70 -1.16
C LYS A 409 60.35 17.25 0.25
N LYS A 410 59.36 17.17 1.16
CA LYS A 410 59.52 17.58 2.56
C LYS A 410 60.55 16.73 3.28
N LEU A 411 60.64 15.44 3.02
CA LEU A 411 61.66 14.58 3.58
C LEU A 411 63.06 14.99 3.08
N GLN A 412 63.20 15.42 1.83
CA GLN A 412 64.45 15.89 1.26
C GLN A 412 64.87 17.27 1.82
N SER A 413 63.92 18.23 1.98
CA SER A 413 64.20 19.56 2.49
C SER A 413 64.55 19.58 3.99
N PHE A 414 64.08 18.63 4.78
CA PHE A 414 64.41 18.49 6.21
C PHE A 414 65.76 17.80 6.44
N SER A 415 66.49 17.37 5.37
CA SER A 415 67.83 16.79 5.53
C SER A 415 68.91 17.80 5.91
N GLY A 416 68.61 19.14 5.80
CA GLY A 416 69.55 20.23 6.00
C GLY A 416 69.32 21.16 7.20
N THR A 417 68.25 21.02 8.02
CA THR A 417 67.94 21.97 9.09
C THR A 417 67.45 21.32 10.38
N PHE A 418 67.96 21.78 11.47
CA PHE A 418 67.69 21.45 12.87
C PHE A 418 66.23 21.16 13.25
N VAL A 419 65.90 19.89 13.46
CA VAL A 419 64.87 19.47 14.40
C VAL A 419 65.27 18.14 15.03
N GLN A 420 66.08 18.19 16.05
CA GLN A 420 66.67 17.00 16.66
C GLN A 420 65.94 16.46 17.85
N HIS A 421 64.81 17.04 18.29
CA HIS A 421 64.34 16.74 19.64
C HIS A 421 62.89 16.33 19.91
N LEU A 422 61.97 16.27 18.97
CA LEU A 422 60.60 15.89 19.34
C LEU A 422 59.86 14.89 18.44
N TYR A 423 60.21 14.71 17.16
CA TYR A 423 59.56 13.73 16.27
C TYR A 423 60.53 13.23 15.19
N ASP A 424 60.42 11.91 14.85
CA ASP A 424 61.04 11.36 13.65
C ASP A 424 60.62 12.17 12.41
N LYS A 425 61.63 12.60 11.58
CA LYS A 425 61.42 13.40 10.36
C LYS A 425 60.24 12.89 9.48
N LYS A 426 60.11 11.56 9.43
CA LYS A 426 59.00 10.89 8.71
C LYS A 426 57.64 11.17 9.35
N GLN A 427 57.55 11.19 10.68
CA GLN A 427 56.29 11.44 11.42
C GLN A 427 55.88 12.91 11.29
N PHE A 428 56.81 13.87 11.36
CA PHE A 428 56.52 15.29 11.17
C PHE A 428 56.04 15.60 9.74
N GLY A 429 56.72 15.10 8.71
CA GLY A 429 56.26 15.25 7.33
C GLY A 429 54.84 14.61 7.09
N ARG A 430 54.55 13.52 7.83
CA ARG A 430 53.23 12.88 7.78
C ARG A 430 52.15 13.75 8.45
N LEU A 431 52.46 14.36 9.62
CA LEU A 431 51.53 15.23 10.32
C LEU A 431 51.20 16.51 9.54
N LEU A 432 52.18 17.18 8.93
CA LEU A 432 51.96 18.33 8.07
C LEU A 432 51.10 18.00 6.87
N SER A 433 51.33 16.87 6.20
CA SER A 433 50.55 16.44 5.06
C SER A 433 49.09 16.06 5.44
N ILE A 434 48.90 15.57 6.68
CA ILE A 434 47.56 15.30 7.24
C ILE A 434 46.82 16.61 7.52
N LYS A 435 47.51 17.60 8.16
CA LYS A 435 46.90 18.89 8.47
C LYS A 435 46.41 19.63 7.23
N GLU A 436 47.22 19.65 6.17
CA GLU A 436 46.87 20.28 4.89
C GLU A 436 45.74 19.54 4.17
N SER A 437 45.82 18.22 4.08
CA SER A 437 44.74 17.42 3.51
C SER A 437 43.42 17.54 4.28
N SER A 438 43.46 17.72 5.61
CA SER A 438 42.28 17.97 6.43
C SER A 438 41.63 19.33 6.17
N ARG A 439 42.46 20.37 5.84
CA ARG A 439 41.97 21.70 5.43
C ARG A 439 41.19 21.59 4.11
N ILE A 440 41.78 20.94 3.13
CA ILE A 440 41.14 20.74 1.81
C ILE A 440 39.92 19.85 1.92
N LYS A 441 39.96 18.82 2.76
CA LYS A 441 38.78 17.99 3.03
C LYS A 441 37.59 18.83 3.49
N ARG A 442 37.81 19.77 4.40
CA ARG A 442 36.76 20.70 4.86
C ARG A 442 36.26 21.60 3.74
N GLN A 443 37.15 22.09 2.86
CA GLN A 443 36.74 22.91 1.71
C GLN A 443 35.89 22.10 0.73
N ILE A 444 36.31 20.88 0.38
CA ILE A 444 35.51 19.96 -0.50
C ILE A 444 34.16 19.67 0.15
N LYS A 445 34.13 19.29 1.43
CA LYS A 445 32.87 18.96 2.13
C LYS A 445 31.91 20.14 2.19
N ARG A 446 32.38 21.39 2.18
CA ARG A 446 31.54 22.58 2.22
C ARG A 446 30.59 22.69 1.03
N PHE A 447 31.02 22.27 -0.17
CA PHE A 447 30.19 22.29 -1.38
C PHE A 447 29.70 20.92 -1.83
N THR A 448 30.19 19.83 -1.23
CA THR A 448 29.72 18.45 -1.56
C THR A 448 28.70 17.91 -0.57
N THR A 449 28.52 18.55 0.60
CA THR A 449 27.50 18.14 1.56
C THR A 449 26.16 18.74 1.18
N LEU A 450 25.15 17.89 0.99
CA LEU A 450 23.79 18.28 0.65
C LEU A 450 22.88 18.10 1.87
N ASP A 451 21.97 19.04 2.05
CA ASP A 451 20.89 18.96 3.02
C ASP A 451 19.57 19.37 2.34
N SER A 452 18.72 18.38 2.07
CA SER A 452 17.44 18.60 1.39
C SER A 452 16.50 19.48 2.20
N PHE A 453 16.53 19.42 3.54
CA PHE A 453 15.68 20.23 4.40
C PHE A 453 16.09 21.69 4.34
N GLN A 454 17.39 21.99 4.47
CA GLN A 454 17.89 23.38 4.34
C GLN A 454 17.59 23.96 2.96
N LEU A 455 17.71 23.16 1.90
CA LEU A 455 17.37 23.60 0.54
C LEU A 455 15.89 23.90 0.39
N TYR A 456 15.02 23.08 0.98
CA TYR A 456 13.57 23.30 0.99
C TYR A 456 13.21 24.57 1.75
N CYS A 457 13.76 24.75 2.96
CA CYS A 457 13.57 25.98 3.73
C CYS A 457 14.02 27.22 2.95
N ARG A 458 15.19 27.15 2.29
CA ARG A 458 15.70 28.26 1.49
C ARG A 458 14.77 28.63 0.34
N LEU A 459 14.20 27.64 -0.35
CA LEU A 459 13.24 27.89 -1.44
C LEU A 459 12.00 28.63 -0.95
N LEU A 460 11.44 28.24 0.21
CA LEU A 460 10.19 28.82 0.70
C LEU A 460 10.37 30.13 1.45
N CYS A 461 11.51 30.34 2.12
CA CYS A 461 11.78 31.57 2.87
C CYS A 461 12.35 32.71 2.00
N ASP A 462 13.04 32.39 0.88
CA ASP A 462 13.55 33.40 -0.05
C ASP A 462 12.52 33.68 -1.16
N ARG A 463 11.73 34.74 -0.97
CA ARG A 463 10.69 35.18 -1.91
C ARG A 463 11.21 35.44 -3.32
N SER A 464 12.38 36.04 -3.42
CA SER A 464 12.99 36.42 -4.71
C SER A 464 13.37 35.15 -5.50
N LEU A 465 13.92 34.16 -4.80
CA LEU A 465 14.25 32.85 -5.36
C LEU A 465 12.99 32.09 -5.77
N PHE A 466 11.99 32.03 -4.90
CA PHE A 466 10.71 31.38 -5.20
C PHE A 466 10.05 31.94 -6.44
N LEU A 467 9.84 33.26 -6.53
CA LEU A 467 9.23 33.92 -7.68
C LEU A 467 10.02 33.73 -8.98
N ARG A 468 11.35 33.64 -8.88
CA ARG A 468 12.20 33.32 -10.03
C ARG A 468 11.93 31.90 -10.54
N MET A 469 11.77 30.92 -9.67
CA MET A 469 11.45 29.54 -10.06
C MET A 469 10.03 29.41 -10.58
N ALA A 470 9.12 30.19 -10.06
CA ALA A 470 7.71 30.22 -10.44
C ALA A 470 7.40 31.03 -11.71
N LYS A 471 8.40 31.70 -12.31
CA LYS A 471 8.18 32.59 -13.47
C LYS A 471 7.43 31.92 -14.61
N GLY A 472 6.29 32.52 -15.02
CA GLY A 472 5.44 32.01 -16.11
C GLY A 472 4.54 30.82 -15.71
N LEU A 473 4.42 30.50 -14.42
CA LEU A 473 3.47 29.52 -13.91
C LEU A 473 2.27 30.24 -13.29
N ALA A 474 1.10 29.61 -13.36
CA ALA A 474 -0.09 30.09 -12.65
C ALA A 474 0.06 29.83 -11.14
N LEU A 475 0.00 30.86 -10.35
CA LEU A 475 0.06 30.80 -8.89
C LEU A 475 -1.31 31.14 -8.29
N PRO A 476 -1.68 30.58 -7.12
CA PRO A 476 -2.87 30.99 -6.40
C PRO A 476 -2.80 32.46 -5.97
N ASP A 477 -3.92 33.18 -5.96
CA ASP A 477 -4.00 34.57 -5.49
C ASP A 477 -3.49 34.76 -4.04
N SER A 478 -3.64 33.70 -3.23
CA SER A 478 -3.20 33.67 -1.83
C SER A 478 -1.75 33.18 -1.63
N ILE A 479 -0.92 33.15 -2.69
CA ILE A 479 0.42 32.54 -2.64
C ILE A 479 1.31 33.13 -1.53
N GLU A 480 1.26 34.44 -1.31
CA GLU A 480 2.06 35.08 -0.25
C GLU A 480 1.68 34.58 1.12
N GLN A 481 0.36 34.46 1.41
CA GLN A 481 -0.13 33.93 2.68
C GLN A 481 0.24 32.45 2.87
N ILE A 482 0.15 31.65 1.79
CA ILE A 482 0.58 30.25 1.79
C ILE A 482 2.05 30.12 2.13
N LEU A 483 2.91 30.93 1.54
CA LEU A 483 4.34 30.91 1.80
C LEU A 483 4.68 31.42 3.20
N ASP A 484 3.96 32.42 3.72
CA ASP A 484 4.13 32.88 5.10
C ASP A 484 3.78 31.81 6.12
N LEU A 485 2.67 31.10 5.90
CA LEU A 485 2.28 29.96 6.74
C LEU A 485 3.37 28.85 6.72
N ALA A 486 3.89 28.52 5.55
CA ALA A 486 4.93 27.52 5.41
C ALA A 486 6.24 27.97 6.07
N ALA A 487 6.68 29.21 5.84
CA ALA A 487 7.89 29.77 6.46
C ALA A 487 7.81 29.78 7.99
N ASN A 488 6.66 30.18 8.56
CA ASN A 488 6.45 30.22 10.01
C ASN A 488 6.54 28.82 10.62
N ARG A 489 5.91 27.80 9.99
CA ARG A 489 6.01 26.40 10.45
C ARG A 489 7.44 25.87 10.40
N LEU A 490 8.14 26.11 9.30
CA LEU A 490 9.52 25.64 9.12
C LEU A 490 10.50 26.32 10.09
N GLN A 491 10.29 27.59 10.44
CA GLN A 491 11.08 28.31 11.47
C GLN A 491 10.86 27.72 12.86
N GLN A 492 9.66 27.23 13.16
CA GLN A 492 9.33 26.51 14.41
C GLN A 492 9.81 25.06 14.40
N GLU A 493 10.50 24.63 13.34
CA GLU A 493 10.95 23.27 13.12
C GLU A 493 9.81 22.23 13.05
N GLN A 494 8.59 22.68 12.81
CA GLN A 494 7.42 21.81 12.63
C GLN A 494 7.28 21.44 11.16
N LEU A 495 7.39 20.16 10.85
CA LEU A 495 7.21 19.62 9.52
C LEU A 495 5.83 18.93 9.44
N CYS A 496 4.91 19.54 8.68
CA CYS A 496 3.60 18.97 8.44
C CYS A 496 3.63 17.95 7.28
N TYR A 497 2.62 17.12 7.20
CA TYR A 497 2.47 16.14 6.10
C TYR A 497 2.54 16.79 4.71
N GLN A 498 1.92 17.95 4.51
CA GLN A 498 1.95 18.70 3.26
C GLN A 498 3.35 19.20 2.85
N ASP A 499 4.27 19.39 3.80
CA ASP A 499 5.66 19.77 3.55
C ASP A 499 6.54 18.53 3.31
N ALA A 500 6.18 17.40 3.90
CA ALA A 500 6.95 16.15 3.80
C ALA A 500 7.03 15.60 2.37
N LEU A 501 5.94 15.69 1.60
CA LEU A 501 5.89 15.20 0.23
C LEU A 501 6.82 15.96 -0.73
N PRO A 502 6.76 17.31 -0.79
CA PRO A 502 7.70 18.07 -1.60
C PRO A 502 9.15 17.87 -1.15
N LEU A 503 9.38 17.77 0.15
CA LEU A 503 10.72 17.52 0.69
C LEU A 503 11.22 16.11 0.29
N LEU A 504 10.37 15.09 0.35
CA LEU A 504 10.70 13.74 -0.13
C LEU A 504 11.02 13.76 -1.62
N TYR A 505 10.21 14.46 -2.43
CA TYR A 505 10.49 14.59 -3.85
C TYR A 505 11.82 15.29 -4.13
N LEU A 506 12.09 16.41 -3.44
CA LEU A 506 13.37 17.13 -3.52
C LEU A 506 14.52 16.22 -3.12
N HIS A 507 14.38 15.48 -2.02
CA HIS A 507 15.38 14.52 -1.56
C HIS A 507 15.70 13.47 -2.64
N LEU A 508 14.65 12.86 -3.23
CA LEU A 508 14.82 11.90 -4.32
C LEU A 508 15.50 12.48 -5.57
N CYS A 509 15.25 13.76 -5.88
CA CYS A 509 15.94 14.45 -6.97
C CYS A 509 17.43 14.65 -6.70
N LEU A 510 17.80 14.88 -5.43
CA LEU A 510 19.18 15.15 -5.01
C LEU A 510 19.98 13.87 -4.76
N PHE A 511 19.39 12.87 -4.09
CA PHE A 511 20.09 11.66 -3.63
C PHE A 511 19.74 10.40 -4.42
N GLY A 512 18.61 10.39 -5.14
CA GLY A 512 18.11 9.20 -5.84
C GLY A 512 17.30 8.28 -4.91
N SER A 513 17.03 7.07 -5.40
CA SER A 513 16.18 6.07 -4.73
C SER A 513 16.92 4.75 -4.58
N ASP A 514 17.84 4.66 -3.65
CA ASP A 514 18.52 3.38 -3.36
C ASP A 514 17.59 2.46 -2.55
N GLY A 515 17.61 1.15 -2.88
CA GLY A 515 16.91 0.10 -2.12
C GLY A 515 15.47 -0.23 -2.57
N PHE A 516 14.97 0.39 -3.67
CA PHE A 516 13.62 0.12 -4.20
C PHE A 516 13.61 -0.37 -5.66
N GLN A 517 14.77 -0.64 -6.23
CA GLN A 517 14.93 -0.98 -7.66
C GLN A 517 14.36 -2.36 -8.02
N ASP A 518 14.23 -3.26 -7.04
CA ASP A 518 13.71 -4.62 -7.22
C ASP A 518 12.20 -4.72 -7.21
N ILE A 519 11.49 -3.63 -6.89
CA ILE A 519 10.04 -3.59 -6.91
C ILE A 519 9.55 -3.63 -8.36
N ARG A 520 8.67 -4.60 -8.65
CA ARG A 520 8.09 -4.85 -9.98
C ARG A 520 6.59 -4.57 -10.04
N GLN A 521 5.91 -4.62 -8.90
CA GLN A 521 4.49 -4.35 -8.80
C GLN A 521 4.21 -3.40 -7.63
N VAL A 522 3.46 -2.34 -7.91
CA VAL A 522 2.95 -1.39 -6.89
C VAL A 522 1.43 -1.43 -6.94
N VAL A 523 0.82 -1.67 -5.80
CA VAL A 523 -0.64 -1.55 -5.63
C VAL A 523 -0.90 -0.32 -4.79
N VAL A 524 -1.73 0.59 -5.28
CA VAL A 524 -2.11 1.82 -4.59
C VAL A 524 -3.58 1.72 -4.24
N ASP A 525 -3.90 1.65 -2.96
CA ASP A 525 -5.28 1.68 -2.48
C ASP A 525 -5.68 3.08 -2.02
N GLU A 526 -6.99 3.37 -2.00
CA GLU A 526 -7.55 4.69 -1.69
C GLU A 526 -6.88 5.83 -2.48
N ALA A 527 -6.64 5.58 -3.78
CA ALA A 527 -5.85 6.46 -4.65
C ALA A 527 -6.38 7.89 -4.75
N GLN A 528 -7.67 8.09 -4.51
CA GLN A 528 -8.29 9.43 -4.50
C GLN A 528 -7.72 10.36 -3.41
N ASP A 529 -7.06 9.81 -2.40
CA ASP A 529 -6.40 10.59 -1.35
C ASP A 529 -5.01 11.10 -1.76
N TYR A 530 -4.55 10.70 -2.93
CA TYR A 530 -3.22 11.04 -3.41
C TYR A 530 -3.28 12.08 -4.53
N SER A 531 -2.29 12.93 -4.57
CA SER A 531 -2.14 13.99 -5.57
C SER A 531 -1.13 13.57 -6.65
N PRO A 532 -1.02 14.31 -7.77
CA PRO A 532 0.01 14.06 -8.78
C PRO A 532 1.44 13.99 -8.24
N LEU A 533 1.74 14.75 -7.18
CA LEU A 533 3.06 14.71 -6.52
C LEU A 533 3.36 13.33 -5.91
N HIS A 534 2.36 12.68 -5.30
CA HIS A 534 2.52 11.32 -4.78
C HIS A 534 2.91 10.34 -5.89
N PHE A 535 2.21 10.38 -7.02
CA PHE A 535 2.53 9.49 -8.15
C PHE A 535 3.87 9.82 -8.80
N SER A 536 4.29 11.08 -8.79
CA SER A 536 5.63 11.49 -9.22
C SER A 536 6.72 10.95 -8.30
N ILE A 537 6.47 10.88 -7.00
CA ILE A 537 7.35 10.22 -6.01
C ILE A 537 7.41 8.72 -6.28
N LEU A 538 6.25 8.05 -6.44
CA LEU A 538 6.19 6.62 -6.73
C LEU A 538 6.92 6.28 -8.04
N LYS A 539 6.77 7.08 -9.08
CA LYS A 539 7.49 6.92 -10.35
C LYS A 539 9.01 6.99 -10.18
N LYS A 540 9.51 7.87 -9.31
CA LYS A 540 10.95 7.97 -9.02
C LYS A 540 11.45 6.80 -8.17
N LEU A 541 10.64 6.35 -7.20
CA LEU A 541 10.99 5.22 -6.33
C LEU A 541 10.96 3.89 -7.06
N PHE A 542 9.94 3.67 -7.90
CA PHE A 542 9.66 2.39 -8.56
C PHE A 542 9.58 2.53 -10.09
N PRO A 543 10.68 2.93 -10.76
CA PRO A 543 10.66 3.29 -12.19
C PRO A 543 10.28 2.12 -13.10
N ASN A 544 10.58 0.88 -12.69
CA ASN A 544 10.36 -0.34 -13.46
C ASN A 544 9.10 -1.12 -13.05
N ALA A 545 8.33 -0.59 -12.08
CA ALA A 545 7.15 -1.29 -11.57
C ALA A 545 5.94 -1.14 -12.49
N ARG A 546 5.07 -2.14 -12.49
CA ARG A 546 3.68 -2.04 -12.94
C ARG A 546 2.84 -1.47 -11.80
N TYR A 547 1.73 -0.82 -12.12
CA TYR A 547 0.89 -0.17 -11.13
C TYR A 547 -0.55 -0.68 -11.21
N THR A 548 -1.15 -0.96 -10.07
CA THR A 548 -2.58 -1.15 -9.91
C THR A 548 -3.08 -0.06 -8.96
N ILE A 549 -3.89 0.86 -9.47
CA ILE A 549 -4.31 2.07 -8.76
C ILE A 549 -5.81 2.00 -8.56
N MET A 550 -6.23 1.87 -7.30
CA MET A 550 -7.62 1.68 -6.92
C MET A 550 -8.11 2.84 -6.08
N GLY A 551 -9.33 3.31 -6.37
CA GLY A 551 -9.91 4.42 -5.61
C GLY A 551 -11.40 4.59 -5.82
N ASP A 552 -11.96 5.53 -5.07
CA ASP A 552 -13.31 6.03 -5.23
C ASP A 552 -13.29 7.56 -5.23
N CYS A 553 -13.43 8.16 -6.40
CA CYS A 553 -13.41 9.62 -6.55
C CYS A 553 -14.45 10.34 -5.67
N ASN A 554 -15.49 9.64 -5.21
CA ASN A 554 -16.53 10.21 -4.35
C ASN A 554 -16.19 10.18 -2.85
N GLN A 555 -15.15 9.42 -2.43
CA GLN A 555 -14.72 9.30 -1.03
C GLN A 555 -13.52 10.19 -0.67
N THR A 556 -13.30 11.27 -1.37
CA THR A 556 -12.23 12.22 -1.05
C THR A 556 -12.60 13.08 0.16
N ILE A 557 -11.64 13.35 1.05
CA ILE A 557 -11.81 14.27 2.19
C ILE A 557 -11.14 15.62 1.92
N GLU A 558 -10.03 15.63 1.16
CA GLU A 558 -9.20 16.83 0.99
C GLU A 558 -9.58 17.68 -0.23
N LYS A 559 -10.19 17.08 -1.26
CA LYS A 559 -10.44 17.71 -2.56
C LYS A 559 -11.66 17.10 -3.24
N GLN A 560 -12.14 17.75 -4.31
CA GLN A 560 -13.14 17.15 -5.20
C GLN A 560 -12.42 16.55 -6.40
N GLU A 561 -12.63 15.26 -6.64
CA GLU A 561 -12.04 14.53 -7.75
C GLU A 561 -13.11 14.06 -8.73
N THR A 562 -12.69 13.91 -9.97
CA THR A 562 -13.49 13.36 -11.07
C THR A 562 -12.67 12.25 -11.77
N ASN A 563 -13.26 11.58 -12.73
CA ASN A 563 -12.55 10.60 -13.56
C ASN A 563 -11.35 11.19 -14.33
N GLN A 564 -11.24 12.53 -14.41
CA GLN A 564 -10.07 13.21 -14.96
C GLN A 564 -8.80 12.90 -14.16
N PHE A 565 -8.92 12.67 -12.87
CA PHE A 565 -7.82 12.24 -11.98
C PHE A 565 -7.02 11.06 -12.54
N TYR A 566 -7.69 10.03 -13.06
CA TYR A 566 -6.99 8.86 -13.63
C TYR A 566 -6.26 9.20 -14.93
N ARG A 567 -6.78 10.13 -15.73
CA ARG A 567 -6.08 10.61 -16.92
C ARG A 567 -4.84 11.42 -16.57
N ASP A 568 -4.95 12.30 -15.59
CA ASP A 568 -3.83 13.11 -15.11
C ASP A 568 -2.68 12.23 -14.56
N ILE A 569 -3.04 11.11 -13.91
CA ILE A 569 -2.03 10.12 -13.49
C ILE A 569 -1.45 9.39 -14.70
N ALA A 570 -2.27 8.97 -15.67
CA ALA A 570 -1.79 8.28 -16.86
C ALA A 570 -0.78 9.14 -17.64
N ASP A 571 -0.98 10.44 -17.72
CA ASP A 571 -0.09 11.40 -18.36
C ASP A 571 1.30 11.46 -17.67
N LEU A 572 1.39 11.12 -16.40
CA LEU A 572 2.69 10.98 -15.72
C LEU A 572 3.47 9.73 -16.20
N PHE A 573 2.79 8.73 -16.81
CA PHE A 573 3.39 7.48 -17.26
C PHE A 573 3.17 7.24 -18.78
N PRO A 574 3.60 8.13 -19.67
CA PRO A 574 3.21 8.13 -21.08
C PRO A 574 3.62 6.87 -21.85
N ASN A 575 4.59 6.12 -21.34
CA ASN A 575 5.12 4.90 -21.98
C ASN A 575 4.48 3.61 -21.44
N LYS A 576 3.51 3.69 -20.52
CA LYS A 576 2.86 2.51 -19.94
C LYS A 576 1.47 2.31 -20.55
N ARG A 577 1.16 1.07 -20.93
CA ARG A 577 -0.18 0.69 -21.40
C ARG A 577 -1.15 0.79 -20.22
N SER A 578 -2.17 1.63 -20.35
CA SER A 578 -3.16 1.88 -19.30
C SER A 578 -4.54 1.35 -19.64
N CYS A 579 -5.29 0.93 -18.62
CA CYS A 579 -6.69 0.55 -18.70
C CYS A 579 -7.44 1.06 -17.47
N LEU A 580 -8.67 1.54 -17.63
CA LEU A 580 -9.58 1.92 -16.55
C LEU A 580 -10.76 0.97 -16.52
N ILE A 581 -10.98 0.33 -15.37
CA ILE A 581 -12.13 -0.53 -15.11
C ILE A 581 -12.98 0.11 -14.01
N THR A 582 -14.29 0.17 -14.21
CA THR A 582 -15.24 0.77 -13.27
C THR A 582 -16.09 -0.30 -12.61
N LEU A 583 -16.11 -0.32 -11.27
CA LEU A 583 -16.98 -1.12 -10.43
C LEU A 583 -18.13 -0.25 -9.92
N SER A 584 -19.28 -0.29 -10.61
CA SER A 584 -20.42 0.59 -10.32
C SER A 584 -21.34 0.07 -9.20
N LYS A 585 -21.18 -1.21 -8.81
CA LYS A 585 -22.07 -1.87 -7.85
C LYS A 585 -21.40 -2.02 -6.48
N GLY A 586 -22.07 -1.49 -5.46
CA GLY A 586 -21.70 -1.69 -4.05
C GLY A 586 -22.61 -2.76 -3.43
N PHE A 587 -22.04 -3.78 -2.81
CA PHE A 587 -22.77 -4.92 -2.23
C PHE A 587 -22.60 -5.07 -0.71
N ARG A 588 -21.71 -4.30 -0.10
CA ARG A 588 -21.42 -4.44 1.33
C ARG A 588 -22.45 -3.79 2.23
N CYS A 589 -22.92 -2.58 1.90
CA CYS A 589 -23.95 -1.90 2.66
C CYS A 589 -25.35 -2.45 2.31
N SER A 590 -26.31 -2.38 3.26
CA SER A 590 -27.70 -2.64 2.95
C SER A 590 -28.26 -1.65 1.91
N TYR A 591 -29.34 -2.04 1.24
CA TYR A 591 -30.02 -1.19 0.25
C TYR A 591 -30.37 0.17 0.84
N GLU A 592 -30.92 0.20 2.05
CA GLU A 592 -31.37 1.41 2.75
C GLU A 592 -30.21 2.35 3.06
N ILE A 593 -29.06 1.82 3.51
CA ILE A 593 -27.86 2.62 3.76
C ILE A 593 -27.29 3.16 2.46
N SER A 594 -27.25 2.34 1.42
CA SER A 594 -26.73 2.69 0.10
C SER A 594 -27.57 3.83 -0.52
N GLU A 595 -28.91 3.66 -0.58
CA GLU A 595 -29.83 4.69 -1.10
C GLU A 595 -29.81 5.95 -0.25
N TYR A 596 -29.75 5.80 1.09
CA TYR A 596 -29.62 6.97 1.97
C TYR A 596 -28.34 7.74 1.68
N SER A 597 -27.23 7.05 1.50
CA SER A 597 -25.91 7.65 1.25
C SER A 597 -25.83 8.35 -0.12
N ARG A 598 -26.59 7.87 -1.12
CA ARG A 598 -26.65 8.44 -2.46
C ARG A 598 -27.00 9.93 -2.50
N ARG A 599 -27.82 10.41 -1.52
CA ARG A 599 -28.16 11.84 -1.38
C ARG A 599 -26.97 12.78 -1.20
N PHE A 600 -25.85 12.24 -0.73
CA PHE A 600 -24.60 12.99 -0.54
C PHE A 600 -23.70 13.02 -1.78
N LEU A 601 -24.06 12.29 -2.84
CA LEU A 601 -23.29 12.25 -4.08
C LEU A 601 -23.78 13.30 -5.08
N PRO A 602 -22.95 13.68 -6.07
CA PRO A 602 -23.40 14.42 -7.24
C PRO A 602 -24.52 13.67 -7.99
N ALA A 603 -25.44 14.39 -8.62
CA ALA A 603 -26.60 13.80 -9.30
C ALA A 603 -26.25 12.89 -10.48
N ASP A 604 -25.09 13.09 -11.09
CA ASP A 604 -24.58 12.35 -12.25
C ASP A 604 -23.79 11.08 -11.85
N THR A 605 -23.67 10.80 -10.55
CA THR A 605 -22.92 9.62 -10.08
C THR A 605 -23.71 8.35 -10.35
N GLN A 606 -23.14 7.48 -11.20
CA GLN A 606 -23.68 6.15 -11.44
C GLN A 606 -23.32 5.23 -10.27
N MET A 607 -24.28 4.93 -9.42
CA MET A 607 -24.18 3.99 -8.33
C MET A 607 -25.43 3.10 -8.34
N GLU A 608 -25.21 1.79 -8.40
CA GLU A 608 -26.26 0.80 -8.27
C GLU A 608 -26.21 0.17 -6.90
N SER A 609 -27.34 0.25 -6.17
CA SER A 609 -27.47 -0.34 -4.85
C SER A 609 -27.78 -1.83 -4.97
N PHE A 610 -27.20 -2.62 -4.07
CA PHE A 610 -27.48 -4.06 -4.00
C PHE A 610 -28.79 -4.32 -3.26
N ASP A 611 -29.61 -5.23 -3.76
CA ASP A 611 -30.97 -5.52 -3.27
C ASP A 611 -30.94 -6.39 -1.98
N ARG A 612 -30.17 -5.94 -0.99
CA ARG A 612 -30.09 -6.50 0.37
C ARG A 612 -30.82 -5.59 1.33
N HIS A 613 -32.09 -5.89 1.60
CA HIS A 613 -32.95 -5.11 2.46
C HIS A 613 -32.75 -5.43 3.95
N GLU A 614 -32.58 -4.38 4.72
CA GLU A 614 -32.49 -4.40 6.18
C GLU A 614 -33.33 -3.28 6.78
N GLN A 615 -33.07 -2.89 8.04
CA GLN A 615 -33.84 -1.81 8.66
C GLN A 615 -33.47 -0.45 8.07
N PRO A 616 -34.43 0.47 7.97
CA PRO A 616 -34.21 1.85 7.53
C PRO A 616 -33.18 2.58 8.38
N VAL A 617 -32.48 3.56 7.76
CA VAL A 617 -31.57 4.44 8.46
C VAL A 617 -32.29 5.24 9.53
N LEU A 618 -31.83 5.14 10.77
CA LEU A 618 -32.41 5.86 11.91
C LEU A 618 -31.85 7.29 11.94
N VAL A 619 -32.72 8.31 11.96
CA VAL A 619 -32.32 9.72 12.06
C VAL A 619 -33.10 10.35 13.23
N GLU A 620 -32.38 10.68 14.31
CA GLU A 620 -33.01 11.17 15.55
C GLU A 620 -32.37 12.47 16.06
N SER A 621 -33.22 13.31 16.72
CA SER A 621 -32.74 14.52 17.38
C SER A 621 -32.45 14.26 18.86
N THR A 622 -31.45 14.93 19.38
CA THR A 622 -31.13 14.99 20.82
C THR A 622 -31.06 16.43 21.28
N ASP A 623 -31.36 16.70 22.54
CA ASP A 623 -31.39 18.06 23.06
C ASP A 623 -30.00 18.58 23.45
N ASN A 624 -29.12 17.68 23.88
CA ASN A 624 -27.76 18.02 24.32
C ASN A 624 -26.84 16.81 24.24
N LEU A 625 -25.53 17.06 24.45
CA LEU A 625 -24.47 16.03 24.36
C LEU A 625 -24.67 14.86 25.35
N GLN A 626 -25.27 15.12 26.55
CA GLN A 626 -25.53 14.07 27.52
C GLN A 626 -26.62 13.11 26.99
N GLN A 627 -27.70 13.65 26.44
CA GLN A 627 -28.75 12.83 25.82
C GLN A 627 -28.24 12.08 24.59
N THR A 628 -27.33 12.70 23.82
CA THR A 628 -26.64 12.02 22.72
C THR A 628 -25.87 10.81 23.25
N ALA A 629 -25.12 10.97 24.35
CA ALA A 629 -24.35 9.87 24.94
C ALA A 629 -25.28 8.75 25.47
N ASP A 630 -26.38 9.10 26.15
CA ASP A 630 -27.34 8.12 26.64
C ASP A 630 -28.03 7.36 25.49
N ARG A 631 -28.31 8.06 24.38
CA ARG A 631 -28.86 7.41 23.16
C ARG A 631 -27.86 6.50 22.48
N ILE A 632 -26.59 6.90 22.39
CA ILE A 632 -25.51 6.04 21.89
C ILE A 632 -25.40 4.77 22.74
N GLU A 633 -25.47 4.89 24.06
CA GLU A 633 -25.44 3.74 24.96
C GLU A 633 -26.58 2.76 24.65
N GLN A 634 -27.81 3.24 24.52
CA GLN A 634 -28.97 2.41 24.18
C GLN A 634 -28.83 1.72 22.83
N LEU A 635 -28.46 2.46 21.77
CA LEU A 635 -28.30 1.90 20.44
C LEU A 635 -27.14 0.87 20.38
N THR A 636 -26.06 1.16 21.08
CA THR A 636 -24.90 0.22 21.13
C THR A 636 -25.31 -1.08 21.84
N GLN A 637 -26.00 -1.02 22.95
CA GLN A 637 -26.52 -2.19 23.67
C GLN A 637 -27.49 -2.99 22.80
N GLN A 638 -28.41 -2.29 22.09
CA GLN A 638 -29.34 -2.92 21.15
C GLN A 638 -28.56 -3.67 20.03
N TYR A 639 -27.60 -3.03 19.39
CA TYR A 639 -26.83 -3.63 18.29
C TYR A 639 -25.98 -4.82 18.74
N LEU A 640 -25.37 -4.73 19.92
CA LEU A 640 -24.69 -5.87 20.54
C LEU A 640 -25.66 -7.03 20.83
N GLY A 641 -26.90 -6.71 21.29
CA GLY A 641 -27.97 -7.68 21.52
C GLY A 641 -28.50 -8.32 20.22
N GLU A 642 -28.43 -7.62 19.09
CA GLU A 642 -28.74 -8.14 17.75
C GLU A 642 -27.62 -9.03 17.18
N GLY A 643 -26.47 -9.13 17.86
CA GLY A 643 -25.34 -9.99 17.48
C GLY A 643 -24.25 -9.29 16.67
N TYR A 644 -24.30 -7.98 16.48
CA TYR A 644 -23.26 -7.23 15.78
C TYR A 644 -21.99 -7.11 16.62
N ALA A 645 -20.84 -7.51 16.05
CA ALA A 645 -19.58 -7.56 16.79
C ALA A 645 -18.77 -6.26 16.71
N SER A 646 -18.89 -5.50 15.61
CA SER A 646 -18.14 -4.26 15.39
C SER A 646 -19.07 -3.05 15.28
N ILE A 647 -18.91 -2.06 16.17
CA ILE A 647 -19.75 -0.85 16.20
C ILE A 647 -18.86 0.38 16.14
N GLY A 648 -19.06 1.21 15.11
CA GLY A 648 -18.35 2.48 14.92
C GLY A 648 -19.19 3.67 15.41
N ILE A 649 -18.74 4.39 16.42
CA ILE A 649 -19.29 5.67 16.83
C ILE A 649 -18.45 6.77 16.18
N ILE A 650 -19.02 7.48 15.21
CA ILE A 650 -18.29 8.39 14.34
C ILE A 650 -18.68 9.84 14.66
N CYS A 651 -17.70 10.64 15.05
CA CYS A 651 -17.86 12.08 15.32
C CYS A 651 -17.20 12.90 14.20
N LYS A 652 -17.55 14.18 14.11
CA LYS A 652 -16.89 15.07 13.16
C LYS A 652 -15.43 15.34 13.56
N THR A 653 -15.17 15.60 14.86
CA THR A 653 -13.88 16.04 15.38
C THR A 653 -13.37 15.16 16.50
N GLN A 654 -12.06 15.18 16.72
CA GLN A 654 -11.45 14.49 17.87
C GLN A 654 -11.88 15.08 19.21
N ALA A 655 -12.15 16.39 19.25
CA ALA A 655 -12.62 17.05 20.46
C ALA A 655 -13.97 16.50 20.90
N THR A 656 -14.96 16.37 19.99
CA THR A 656 -16.25 15.76 20.29
C THR A 656 -16.11 14.29 20.68
N ALA A 657 -15.26 13.54 19.99
CA ALA A 657 -15.00 12.14 20.35
C ALA A 657 -14.47 12.01 21.79
N LYS A 658 -13.52 12.86 22.20
CA LYS A 658 -13.01 12.89 23.59
C LYS A 658 -14.08 13.25 24.62
N GLN A 659 -14.95 14.20 24.31
CA GLN A 659 -16.07 14.57 25.19
C GLN A 659 -17.07 13.40 25.34
N LEU A 660 -17.49 12.78 24.25
CA LEU A 660 -18.40 11.62 24.31
C LEU A 660 -17.74 10.43 25.01
N TYR A 661 -16.45 10.19 24.78
CA TYR A 661 -15.71 9.14 25.50
C TYR A 661 -15.77 9.33 27.02
N SER A 662 -15.62 10.57 27.51
CA SER A 662 -15.68 10.84 28.95
C SER A 662 -17.07 10.53 29.56
N LEU A 663 -18.14 10.63 28.76
CA LEU A 663 -19.53 10.34 29.18
C LEU A 663 -19.87 8.85 29.04
N LEU A 664 -19.26 8.14 28.11
CA LEU A 664 -19.52 6.72 27.83
C LEU A 664 -18.56 5.76 28.55
N LYS A 665 -17.40 6.26 28.97
CA LYS A 665 -16.41 5.48 29.72
C LYS A 665 -17.02 4.95 31.03
N GLY A 666 -16.99 3.62 31.19
CA GLY A 666 -17.59 2.94 32.36
C GLY A 666 -19.04 2.48 32.18
N LYS A 667 -19.74 2.96 31.13
CA LYS A 667 -21.07 2.49 30.73
C LYS A 667 -21.00 1.43 29.60
N LEU A 668 -20.06 1.62 28.67
CA LEU A 668 -19.84 0.75 27.52
C LEU A 668 -18.37 0.32 27.43
N PRO A 669 -18.07 -0.84 26.84
CA PRO A 669 -16.71 -1.25 26.49
C PRO A 669 -16.21 -0.51 25.24
N VAL A 670 -16.16 0.83 25.28
CA VAL A 670 -15.81 1.68 24.15
C VAL A 670 -14.33 2.00 24.15
N HIS A 671 -13.70 1.88 22.98
CA HIS A 671 -12.31 2.27 22.73
C HIS A 671 -12.27 3.60 21.97
N LEU A 672 -11.59 4.61 22.55
CA LEU A 672 -11.35 5.87 21.86
C LEU A 672 -10.13 5.69 20.94
N MET A 673 -10.33 5.94 19.65
CA MET A 673 -9.23 6.00 18.69
C MET A 673 -8.58 7.39 18.73
N ASP A 674 -7.32 7.46 19.15
CA ASP A 674 -6.55 8.71 19.15
C ASP A 674 -5.67 8.80 17.90
N ILE A 675 -5.30 10.02 17.51
CA ILE A 675 -4.49 10.35 16.33
C ILE A 675 -3.16 9.59 16.30
N GLU A 676 -2.59 9.26 17.46
CA GLU A 676 -1.31 8.57 17.59
C GLU A 676 -1.42 7.03 17.62
N GLN A 677 -2.63 6.50 17.63
CA GLN A 677 -2.87 5.08 17.84
C GLN A 677 -2.61 4.26 16.58
N LYS A 678 -1.95 3.10 16.74
CA LYS A 678 -1.53 2.22 15.64
C LYS A 678 -2.27 0.90 15.56
N GLU A 679 -3.12 0.60 16.54
CA GLU A 679 -3.83 -0.68 16.64
C GLU A 679 -5.33 -0.51 16.50
N ILE A 680 -5.98 -1.44 15.79
CA ILE A 680 -7.43 -1.56 15.70
C ILE A 680 -7.88 -2.48 16.83
N PHE A 681 -8.90 -2.04 17.57
CA PHE A 681 -9.58 -2.88 18.56
C PHE A 681 -10.82 -3.53 17.93
N SER A 682 -11.14 -4.74 18.36
CA SER A 682 -12.44 -5.37 18.08
C SER A 682 -13.50 -4.80 19.03
N GLY A 683 -14.74 -4.70 18.59
CA GLY A 683 -15.87 -4.25 19.41
C GLY A 683 -16.31 -2.81 19.13
N VAL A 684 -16.57 -2.05 20.18
CA VAL A 684 -17.12 -0.68 20.07
C VAL A 684 -15.99 0.35 19.98
N MET A 685 -15.93 1.07 18.88
CA MET A 685 -14.90 2.10 18.63
C MET A 685 -15.53 3.49 18.49
N LEU A 686 -14.91 4.48 19.10
CA LEU A 686 -15.28 5.89 19.01
C LEU A 686 -14.15 6.68 18.36
N MET A 687 -14.45 7.39 17.26
CA MET A 687 -13.43 8.06 16.46
C MET A 687 -13.96 9.24 15.65
N PRO A 688 -13.08 10.15 15.19
CA PRO A 688 -13.45 11.15 14.20
C PRO A 688 -13.55 10.54 12.80
N VAL A 689 -14.36 11.17 11.92
CA VAL A 689 -14.69 10.68 10.58
C VAL A 689 -13.48 10.40 9.69
N TYR A 690 -12.44 11.22 9.77
CA TYR A 690 -11.22 11.03 8.95
C TYR A 690 -10.41 9.80 9.37
N MET A 691 -10.59 9.28 10.59
CA MET A 691 -10.00 8.02 11.03
C MET A 691 -10.88 6.80 10.70
N ALA A 692 -12.19 7.00 10.56
CA ALA A 692 -13.10 5.93 10.14
C ALA A 692 -12.95 5.54 8.67
N LYS A 693 -12.25 6.36 7.87
CA LYS A 693 -12.00 6.06 6.47
C LYS A 693 -11.16 4.80 6.30
N GLY A 694 -11.61 3.89 5.43
CA GLY A 694 -11.00 2.57 5.21
C GLY A 694 -11.40 1.51 6.23
N LEU A 695 -12.13 1.87 7.31
CA LEU A 695 -12.71 0.92 8.25
C LEU A 695 -14.15 0.61 7.87
N GLU A 696 -14.64 -0.55 8.29
CA GLU A 696 -16.01 -1.02 8.09
C GLU A 696 -16.54 -1.57 9.42
N PHE A 697 -17.82 -1.32 9.71
CA PHE A 697 -18.47 -1.71 10.95
C PHE A 697 -19.81 -2.38 10.66
N ASP A 698 -20.15 -3.40 11.41
CA ASP A 698 -21.48 -4.02 11.29
C ASP A 698 -22.58 -2.96 11.53
N ALA A 699 -22.38 -2.09 12.51
CA ALA A 699 -23.26 -0.97 12.79
C ALA A 699 -22.45 0.34 12.97
N ALA A 700 -22.99 1.46 12.48
CA ALA A 700 -22.40 2.77 12.70
C ALA A 700 -23.39 3.76 13.30
N ILE A 701 -22.92 4.58 14.23
CA ILE A 701 -23.66 5.67 14.85
C ILE A 701 -22.93 6.96 14.53
N LEU A 702 -23.48 7.78 13.64
CA LEU A 702 -22.94 9.09 13.30
C LEU A 702 -23.48 10.13 14.29
N CYS A 703 -22.58 10.85 14.93
CA CYS A 703 -22.90 11.91 15.88
C CYS A 703 -22.75 13.30 15.24
N ASP A 704 -23.36 14.31 15.87
CA ASP A 704 -23.21 15.73 15.54
C ASP A 704 -23.63 16.12 14.11
N ALA A 705 -24.59 15.39 13.52
CA ALA A 705 -25.05 15.64 12.15
C ALA A 705 -25.98 16.88 12.02
N ASP A 706 -25.68 17.93 12.78
CA ASP A 706 -26.44 19.18 12.84
C ASP A 706 -25.94 20.25 11.86
N GLU A 707 -26.76 21.32 11.71
CA GLU A 707 -26.46 22.44 10.81
C GLU A 707 -25.23 23.24 11.22
N LYS A 708 -24.79 23.18 12.49
CA LYS A 708 -23.57 23.87 12.93
C LYS A 708 -22.32 23.16 12.47
N ASN A 709 -22.35 21.83 12.48
CA ASN A 709 -21.20 21.01 12.16
C ASN A 709 -21.08 20.72 10.66
N TYR A 710 -22.21 20.47 9.96
CA TYR A 710 -22.19 20.06 8.55
C TYR A 710 -22.92 21.10 7.67
N ARG A 711 -22.15 22.10 7.15
CA ARG A 711 -22.68 23.28 6.46
C ARG A 711 -22.37 23.38 4.98
N ASN A 712 -21.22 22.87 4.55
CA ASN A 712 -20.67 23.12 3.21
C ASN A 712 -20.46 21.80 2.42
N ASN A 713 -20.09 21.92 1.15
CA ASN A 713 -19.91 20.75 0.29
C ASN A 713 -18.83 19.77 0.77
N PHE A 714 -17.81 20.27 1.47
CA PHE A 714 -16.82 19.43 2.10
C PHE A 714 -17.46 18.58 3.23
N ASP A 715 -18.28 19.20 4.07
CA ASP A 715 -19.01 18.49 5.12
C ASP A 715 -19.98 17.43 4.55
N ARG A 716 -20.53 17.67 3.35
CA ARG A 716 -21.36 16.70 2.62
C ARG A 716 -20.58 15.41 2.30
N GLN A 717 -19.31 15.54 1.87
CA GLN A 717 -18.46 14.38 1.62
C GLN A 717 -18.14 13.60 2.90
N LEU A 718 -17.92 14.31 4.01
CA LEU A 718 -17.72 13.65 5.32
C LEU A 718 -18.93 12.82 5.74
N LEU A 719 -20.16 13.30 5.46
CA LEU A 719 -21.40 12.54 5.70
C LEU A 719 -21.44 11.27 4.83
N TYR A 720 -21.09 11.39 3.54
CA TYR A 720 -21.02 10.22 2.67
C TYR A 720 -20.02 9.17 3.18
N VAL A 721 -18.81 9.59 3.52
CA VAL A 721 -17.79 8.70 4.07
C VAL A 721 -18.29 8.04 5.36
N SER A 722 -18.89 8.78 6.27
CA SER A 722 -19.39 8.24 7.55
C SER A 722 -20.50 7.21 7.35
N CYS A 723 -21.50 7.51 6.51
CA CYS A 723 -22.62 6.60 6.26
C CYS A 723 -22.18 5.30 5.58
N THR A 724 -21.21 5.37 4.66
CA THR A 724 -20.69 4.21 3.95
C THR A 724 -19.75 3.33 4.80
N ARG A 725 -19.56 3.64 6.07
CA ARG A 725 -18.84 2.77 7.02
C ARG A 725 -19.72 1.69 7.62
N ALA A 726 -21.04 1.86 7.59
CA ALA A 726 -21.99 0.90 8.12
C ALA A 726 -22.33 -0.20 7.09
N LEU A 727 -22.35 -1.45 7.53
CA LEU A 727 -22.71 -2.61 6.71
C LEU A 727 -24.21 -2.95 6.85
N HIS A 728 -24.72 -3.01 8.09
CA HIS A 728 -26.05 -3.50 8.43
C HIS A 728 -26.94 -2.45 9.09
N ARG A 729 -26.42 -1.62 10.00
CA ARG A 729 -27.18 -0.64 10.78
C ARG A 729 -26.53 0.72 10.73
N LEU A 730 -27.34 1.74 10.46
CA LEU A 730 -26.90 3.13 10.50
C LEU A 730 -27.86 3.97 11.32
N ALA A 731 -27.33 4.63 12.35
CA ALA A 731 -28.03 5.65 13.11
C ALA A 731 -27.33 7.01 12.96
N ILE A 732 -28.09 8.07 12.78
CA ILE A 732 -27.60 9.44 12.63
C ILE A 732 -28.25 10.29 13.73
N LEU A 733 -27.44 10.83 14.63
CA LEU A 733 -27.85 11.68 15.72
C LEU A 733 -27.45 13.13 15.48
N TYR A 734 -28.35 14.06 15.75
CA TYR A 734 -28.11 15.49 15.63
C TYR A 734 -28.67 16.27 16.81
N THR A 735 -28.05 17.42 17.16
CA THR A 735 -28.50 18.29 18.24
C THR A 735 -29.11 19.58 17.68
N GLY A 736 -30.37 19.86 17.99
CA GLY A 736 -31.10 21.04 17.51
C GLY A 736 -31.58 20.92 16.06
N LYS A 737 -31.05 21.72 15.12
CA LYS A 737 -31.44 21.65 13.71
C LYS A 737 -30.56 20.65 12.93
N PRO A 738 -31.17 19.71 12.19
CA PRO A 738 -30.40 18.78 11.36
C PRO A 738 -29.66 19.52 10.24
N SER A 739 -28.54 18.98 9.82
CA SER A 739 -27.84 19.46 8.62
C SER A 739 -28.79 19.50 7.43
N ARG A 740 -28.65 20.51 6.58
CA ARG A 740 -29.45 20.66 5.34
C ARG A 740 -29.31 19.44 4.42
N TYR A 741 -28.22 18.68 4.51
CA TYR A 741 -27.98 17.49 3.71
C TYR A 741 -28.74 16.25 4.18
N LEU A 742 -29.28 16.25 5.41
CA LEU A 742 -30.11 15.16 5.93
C LEU A 742 -31.58 15.26 5.49
N LYS A 743 -32.00 16.45 5.05
CA LYS A 743 -33.34 16.64 4.51
C LYS A 743 -33.41 16.04 3.12
N GLU A 744 -34.54 15.45 2.77
CA GLU A 744 -34.77 14.99 1.40
C GLU A 744 -34.51 16.11 0.41
N PRO A 745 -33.84 15.84 -0.74
CA PRO A 745 -33.74 16.82 -1.78
C PRO A 745 -35.20 17.25 -2.13
N ARG A 746 -35.49 18.53 -2.04
CA ARG A 746 -36.73 19.05 -2.64
C ARG A 746 -36.63 18.73 -4.14
N GLU A 747 -37.65 18.00 -4.63
CA GLU A 747 -37.84 17.70 -6.05
C GLU A 747 -37.63 18.92 -6.94
#